data_f7b6836037d56dbb0132bc6d37e7a82f
#
_entry.id   f7b6836037d56dbb0132bc6d37e7a82f
#
_cell.length_a   1.000
_cell.length_b   1.000
_cell.length_c   1.000
_cell.angle_alpha   90.00
_cell.angle_beta   90.00
_cell.angle_gamma   90.00
#
_symmetry.space_group_name_H-M   'P 1'
#
loop_
_entity.id
_entity.type
_entity.pdbx_description
1 polymer ?
#
loop_
_entity_poly.entity_id
_entity_poly.type
_entity_poly.pdbx_seq_one_letter_code
_entity_poly.pdbx_strand_id
1 'polypeptide(L)'
;MKSRILYGILILSISPIVQANDVQPRIQMGKYRFPELLSRALVQGLSVPVYLKFDEDAQIENTKSKQKIAEALISYKNGHLVVDRIVFEDVVQTTELSQAVRNELGVLKKEFDADMQLKVTKDAFLQFDLESLYLELNVNKNALGTKFIARTDVLGESTSDHFSSVLNYRLGASYNDYNGRNTSSNFLSLDSVSSLREHHVLLNGSIYGIGESNTRSDMYRALYERDFQGNRLAVGMMDTWSMQSIASLNALNTSKVYGATYGNKSSTTIQDKSQSLVPIVVFLPSAGTVQLYRDGRLLSIQNFSMGSHEVDTSNLPYGLYNVEVKILINGQETSSYIAQVNKSLGRNSSVTGVLDWQVFGGMLEYMHRADRNSHLRDEKETWLIGVAAAKNYPLWSGVGVRSTLYAFDSNAVAEVESNITLPLNTTFNVQSMLATDSSYRASATINYSLPKGYGSVWAARSISDEGNKLSFTETDNYDVGLSLNLKQFHKKLGFISAGYSEDLANKYSTTNIEYNQNLFNNRYADLSVRVGMQRSDYKEQQNYDDKYIYFDLRLPISKWFNAGLSSRNNNLLANASYKQSFNNSVISNVGIDLSQVVNRKNYDISSDDFMASGYVSYDTKYNTGTLSASGSENSHSFNYNSQGSIAATAKHLALGNNTLNSGVIIETGLKDKGKMSALINGQDYILSGKKNFIPLSPYKEYTVEFRNDKNSLDSVTIGQGRKNTVILYPGNVSVLQPEIKQMVTIFGRVLYPDGEVAVNKNIHNHIGKAITDENGEFSLDIDKRYPMLTVIETNGDICESKLDLDTVRGAKWLGDIQCKYKAASSQKSIEVRKND
;
A
#
# COMPACT_ATOMS: atom_id res chain seq x y z
N MET A 1 -31.68 -27.59 6.17
CA MET A 1 -31.22 -28.95 6.49
C MET A 1 -29.71 -29.03 6.42
N LYS A 2 -29.10 -29.44 7.44
CA LYS A 2 -27.73 -29.78 7.85
C LYS A 2 -27.12 -28.77 8.81
N SER A 3 -27.33 -29.07 10.06
CA SER A 3 -26.62 -28.56 11.23
C SER A 3 -25.12 -28.92 11.15
N ARG A 4 -24.24 -27.99 11.46
CA ARG A 4 -22.87 -28.29 11.89
C ARG A 4 -22.67 -27.71 13.27
N ILE A 5 -22.61 -28.59 14.23
CA ILE A 5 -22.19 -28.36 15.60
C ILE A 5 -20.68 -28.14 15.58
N LEU A 6 -20.22 -26.99 16.07
CA LEU A 6 -18.80 -26.74 16.33
C LEU A 6 -18.59 -26.83 17.85
N TYR A 7 -17.81 -27.82 18.27
CA TYR A 7 -17.32 -27.94 19.64
C TYR A 7 -16.14 -26.96 19.84
N GLY A 8 -16.35 -25.97 20.69
CA GLY A 8 -15.29 -25.16 21.25
C GLY A 8 -14.91 -25.68 22.63
N ILE A 9 -13.71 -26.21 22.78
CA ILE A 9 -13.20 -26.70 24.08
C ILE A 9 -12.75 -25.48 24.90
N LEU A 10 -13.49 -25.26 26.01
CA LEU A 10 -13.11 -24.31 27.04
C LEU A 10 -12.43 -25.10 28.17
N ILE A 11 -11.15 -24.85 28.40
CA ILE A 11 -10.42 -25.40 29.56
C ILE A 11 -10.82 -24.59 30.79
N LEU A 12 -11.61 -25.18 31.66
CA LEU A 12 -11.94 -24.66 32.98
C LEU A 12 -11.07 -25.33 34.03
N SER A 13 -10.33 -24.54 34.77
CA SER A 13 -9.67 -24.92 36.03
C SER A 13 -10.72 -25.32 37.10
N ILE A 14 -10.58 -26.51 37.60
CA ILE A 14 -11.44 -27.08 38.62
C ILE A 14 -11.09 -26.50 40.00
N SER A 15 -12.04 -25.87 40.66
CA SER A 15 -12.05 -25.59 42.09
C SER A 15 -13.37 -26.15 42.68
N PRO A 16 -13.43 -26.52 43.97
CA PRO A 16 -14.32 -27.59 44.44
C PRO A 16 -15.79 -27.20 44.56
N ILE A 17 -16.56 -28.23 44.37
CA ILE A 17 -18.04 -28.31 44.42
C ILE A 17 -18.56 -27.76 45.74
N VAL A 18 -19.34 -26.68 45.67
CA VAL A 18 -20.37 -26.36 46.66
C VAL A 18 -21.72 -26.60 45.98
N GLN A 19 -22.46 -27.62 46.48
CA GLN A 19 -23.84 -27.83 46.08
C GLN A 19 -24.69 -26.63 46.54
N ALA A 20 -25.25 -25.92 45.62
CA ALA A 20 -26.44 -25.11 45.80
C ALA A 20 -27.38 -25.40 44.62
N ASN A 21 -28.48 -26.08 44.93
CA ASN A 21 -29.63 -26.25 44.05
C ASN A 21 -30.32 -24.88 43.91
N ASP A 22 -29.94 -24.11 42.89
CA ASP A 22 -30.77 -23.06 42.35
C ASP A 22 -30.84 -23.25 40.85
N VAL A 23 -31.95 -23.78 40.38
CA VAL A 23 -32.31 -23.82 38.97
C VAL A 23 -32.59 -22.39 38.57
N GLN A 24 -31.54 -21.64 38.21
CA GLN A 24 -31.69 -20.32 37.64
C GLN A 24 -32.33 -20.44 36.26
N PRO A 25 -33.36 -19.64 35.95
CA PRO A 25 -34.03 -19.70 34.66
C PRO A 25 -33.08 -19.37 33.55
N ARG A 26 -33.10 -20.16 32.47
CA ARG A 26 -32.40 -19.84 31.22
C ARG A 26 -32.82 -18.47 30.73
N ILE A 27 -31.88 -17.59 30.52
CA ILE A 27 -32.16 -16.23 30.02
C ILE A 27 -32.82 -16.35 28.66
N GLN A 28 -33.93 -15.65 28.48
CA GLN A 28 -34.62 -15.48 27.21
C GLN A 28 -34.83 -13.99 26.98
N MET A 29 -34.43 -13.50 25.81
CA MET A 29 -34.57 -12.09 25.42
C MET A 29 -35.07 -12.00 23.98
N GLY A 30 -36.31 -11.52 23.80
CA GLY A 30 -36.95 -11.53 22.49
C GLY A 30 -37.04 -12.96 21.90
N LYS A 31 -36.52 -13.12 20.69
CA LYS A 31 -36.44 -14.40 19.97
C LYS A 31 -35.26 -15.27 20.38
N TYR A 32 -34.31 -14.72 21.16
CA TYR A 32 -33.07 -15.41 21.53
C TYR A 32 -33.21 -16.11 22.87
N ARG A 33 -32.77 -17.37 22.93
CA ARG A 33 -32.70 -18.19 24.13
C ARG A 33 -31.26 -18.59 24.36
N PHE A 34 -30.69 -18.15 25.49
CA PHE A 34 -29.28 -18.36 25.79
C PHE A 34 -29.02 -19.76 26.39
N PRO A 35 -27.93 -20.44 25.97
CA PRO A 35 -27.46 -21.64 26.63
C PRO A 35 -27.15 -21.38 28.11
N GLU A 36 -27.28 -22.38 28.95
CA GLU A 36 -27.12 -22.24 30.40
C GLU A 36 -25.74 -21.69 30.80
N LEU A 37 -24.65 -22.18 30.18
CA LEU A 37 -23.31 -21.70 30.45
C LEU A 37 -23.15 -20.22 30.10
N LEU A 38 -23.70 -19.80 28.97
CA LEU A 38 -23.66 -18.40 28.55
C LEU A 38 -24.54 -17.54 29.47
N SER A 39 -25.69 -18.04 29.90
CA SER A 39 -26.54 -17.34 30.87
C SER A 39 -25.81 -17.07 32.17
N ARG A 40 -25.07 -18.05 32.70
CA ARG A 40 -24.23 -17.87 33.90
C ARG A 40 -23.10 -16.87 33.68
N ALA A 41 -22.41 -16.94 32.54
CA ALA A 41 -21.36 -15.98 32.21
C ALA A 41 -21.90 -14.53 32.11
N LEU A 42 -23.07 -14.36 31.52
CA LEU A 42 -23.71 -13.04 31.40
C LEU A 42 -24.18 -12.49 32.76
N VAL A 43 -24.63 -13.35 33.70
CA VAL A 43 -24.96 -12.90 35.06
C VAL A 43 -23.71 -12.43 35.82
N GLN A 44 -22.56 -13.07 35.59
CA GLN A 44 -21.28 -12.70 36.21
C GLN A 44 -20.59 -11.53 35.53
N GLY A 45 -20.95 -11.22 34.28
CA GLY A 45 -20.31 -10.26 33.42
C GLY A 45 -19.35 -10.92 32.44
N LEU A 46 -19.66 -10.79 31.15
CA LEU A 46 -18.88 -11.34 30.05
C LEU A 46 -18.08 -10.20 29.36
N SER A 47 -16.77 -10.34 29.27
CA SER A 47 -15.95 -9.45 28.46
C SER A 47 -15.98 -9.89 26.99
N VAL A 48 -16.33 -8.97 26.10
CA VAL A 48 -16.43 -9.23 24.66
C VAL A 48 -15.69 -8.14 23.88
N PRO A 49 -15.02 -8.49 22.76
CA PRO A 49 -14.36 -7.52 21.93
C PRO A 49 -15.38 -6.65 21.17
N VAL A 50 -15.04 -5.38 20.96
CA VAL A 50 -15.80 -4.42 20.16
C VAL A 50 -15.07 -4.16 18.87
N TYR A 51 -15.72 -4.39 17.74
CA TYR A 51 -15.21 -4.16 16.41
C TYR A 51 -15.91 -2.98 15.75
N LEU A 52 -15.16 -2.16 15.02
CA LEU A 52 -15.68 -1.08 14.22
C LEU A 52 -16.17 -1.59 12.87
N LYS A 53 -17.35 -1.14 12.46
CA LYS A 53 -17.94 -1.43 11.15
C LYS A 53 -18.51 -0.15 10.55
N PHE A 54 -18.17 0.11 9.30
CA PHE A 54 -18.69 1.24 8.55
C PHE A 54 -19.95 0.84 7.79
N ASP A 55 -20.92 1.73 7.75
CA ASP A 55 -22.13 1.57 6.94
C ASP A 55 -21.75 1.58 5.44
N GLU A 56 -22.51 0.85 4.58
CA GLU A 56 -22.17 0.62 3.17
C GLU A 56 -21.97 1.91 2.35
N ASP A 57 -22.55 3.02 2.79
CA ASP A 57 -22.35 4.35 2.18
C ASP A 57 -20.99 5.01 2.54
N ALA A 58 -20.22 4.42 3.45
CA ALA A 58 -18.93 4.91 3.92
C ALA A 58 -17.76 4.04 3.43
N GLN A 59 -17.94 3.25 2.37
CA GLN A 59 -16.89 2.39 1.83
C GLN A 59 -15.65 3.18 1.43
N ILE A 60 -14.68 3.17 2.34
CA ILE A 60 -13.26 3.34 1.98
C ILE A 60 -12.85 1.96 1.43
N GLU A 61 -12.67 1.89 0.11
CA GLU A 61 -12.15 0.70 -0.56
C GLU A 61 -10.91 0.17 0.17
N ASN A 62 -10.94 -1.12 0.54
CA ASN A 62 -9.86 -1.96 1.07
C ASN A 62 -9.76 -2.24 2.58
N THR A 63 -10.78 -2.08 3.40
CA THR A 63 -10.74 -2.66 4.76
C THR A 63 -11.78 -3.77 4.96
N LYS A 64 -11.47 -4.96 4.47
CA LYS A 64 -12.20 -6.20 4.81
C LYS A 64 -11.86 -6.77 6.20
N SER A 65 -11.08 -6.09 7.03
CA SER A 65 -10.75 -6.55 8.38
C SER A 65 -11.55 -5.75 9.42
N LYS A 66 -12.39 -6.43 10.15
CA LYS A 66 -13.03 -5.88 11.35
C LYS A 66 -11.93 -5.41 12.31
N GLN A 67 -11.86 -4.11 12.58
CA GLN A 67 -10.89 -3.54 13.49
C GLN A 67 -11.41 -3.60 14.92
N LYS A 68 -10.71 -4.31 15.81
CA LYS A 68 -11.01 -4.28 17.25
C LYS A 68 -10.61 -2.91 17.81
N ILE A 69 -11.55 -2.26 18.50
CA ILE A 69 -11.36 -0.90 19.04
C ILE A 69 -11.43 -0.85 20.58
N ALA A 70 -12.09 -1.81 21.18
CA ALA A 70 -12.31 -1.83 22.62
C ALA A 70 -12.66 -3.23 23.13
N GLU A 71 -12.72 -3.37 24.45
CA GLU A 71 -13.41 -4.46 25.14
C GLU A 71 -14.58 -3.92 25.94
N ALA A 72 -15.72 -4.60 25.84
CA ALA A 72 -16.92 -4.26 26.58
C ALA A 72 -17.25 -5.35 27.60
N LEU A 73 -17.60 -4.95 28.79
CA LEU A 73 -18.17 -5.83 29.79
C LEU A 73 -19.72 -5.80 29.65
N ILE A 74 -20.32 -6.95 29.34
CA ILE A 74 -21.75 -7.10 29.18
C ILE A 74 -22.26 -7.96 30.32
N SER A 75 -23.37 -7.55 30.94
CA SER A 75 -24.02 -8.34 31.99
C SER A 75 -25.54 -8.40 31.78
N TYR A 76 -26.15 -9.40 32.35
CA TYR A 76 -27.61 -9.52 32.40
C TYR A 76 -28.15 -9.05 33.74
N LYS A 77 -28.91 -7.94 33.71
CA LYS A 77 -29.48 -7.31 34.90
C LYS A 77 -30.94 -6.93 34.64
N ASN A 78 -31.82 -7.19 35.62
CA ASN A 78 -33.21 -6.77 35.60
C ASN A 78 -34.01 -7.18 34.34
N GLY A 79 -33.68 -8.34 33.75
CA GLY A 79 -34.37 -8.79 32.54
C GLY A 79 -33.75 -8.35 31.21
N HIS A 80 -32.71 -7.54 31.24
CA HIS A 80 -32.06 -6.98 30.07
C HIS A 80 -30.55 -7.23 30.03
N LEU A 81 -29.98 -7.27 28.81
CA LEU A 81 -28.54 -7.20 28.61
C LEU A 81 -28.10 -5.74 28.68
N VAL A 82 -27.07 -5.48 29.45
CA VAL A 82 -26.53 -4.15 29.71
C VAL A 82 -25.07 -4.12 29.40
N VAL A 83 -24.61 -3.05 28.78
CA VAL A 83 -23.18 -2.74 28.71
C VAL A 83 -22.77 -2.03 29.99
N ASP A 84 -21.98 -2.69 30.82
CA ASP A 84 -21.53 -2.11 32.09
C ASP A 84 -20.38 -1.15 31.91
N ARG A 85 -19.44 -1.46 31.01
CA ARG A 85 -18.25 -0.66 30.74
C ARG A 85 -17.66 -1.01 29.38
N ILE A 86 -17.11 0.01 28.70
CA ILE A 86 -16.26 -0.14 27.51
C ILE A 86 -14.87 0.39 27.84
N VAL A 87 -13.84 -0.40 27.57
CA VAL A 87 -12.44 -0.03 27.76
C VAL A 87 -11.78 -0.01 26.39
N PHE A 88 -11.35 1.16 25.95
CA PHE A 88 -10.61 1.31 24.70
C PHE A 88 -9.20 0.75 24.86
N GLU A 89 -8.68 0.11 23.82
CA GLU A 89 -7.28 -0.29 23.78
C GLU A 89 -6.40 0.95 23.58
N ASP A 90 -5.37 1.12 24.42
CA ASP A 90 -4.47 2.29 24.42
C ASP A 90 -3.72 2.47 23.07
N VAL A 91 -3.56 1.40 22.31
CA VAL A 91 -2.82 1.38 21.04
C VAL A 91 -3.73 1.67 19.83
N VAL A 92 -5.03 1.50 19.96
CA VAL A 92 -5.97 1.90 18.93
C VAL A 92 -6.13 3.41 19.05
N GLN A 93 -5.32 4.15 18.32
CA GLN A 93 -5.66 5.53 17.98
C GLN A 93 -6.98 5.45 17.21
N THR A 94 -8.07 5.53 17.94
CA THR A 94 -9.44 5.57 17.42
C THR A 94 -9.65 6.92 16.74
N THR A 95 -8.84 7.18 15.75
CA THR A 95 -8.75 8.44 15.04
C THR A 95 -9.98 8.76 14.24
N GLU A 96 -10.84 7.78 14.07
CA GLU A 96 -11.98 7.90 13.16
C GLU A 96 -13.30 8.19 13.86
N LEU A 97 -13.40 7.94 15.17
CA LEU A 97 -14.63 8.25 15.91
C LEU A 97 -14.67 9.70 16.40
N SER A 98 -15.79 10.35 16.20
CA SER A 98 -16.03 11.70 16.71
C SER A 98 -15.97 11.74 18.25
N GLN A 99 -15.58 12.88 18.81
CA GLN A 99 -15.51 13.07 20.26
C GLN A 99 -16.86 12.80 20.95
N ALA A 100 -17.95 13.11 20.28
CA ALA A 100 -19.30 12.83 20.79
C ALA A 100 -19.55 11.33 20.95
N VAL A 101 -19.21 10.52 19.95
CA VAL A 101 -19.34 9.06 20.01
C VAL A 101 -18.43 8.45 21.08
N ARG A 102 -17.19 8.93 21.21
CA ARG A 102 -16.24 8.46 22.24
C ARG A 102 -16.75 8.76 23.66
N ASN A 103 -17.22 9.97 23.88
CA ASN A 103 -17.72 10.36 25.19
C ASN A 103 -18.95 9.53 25.59
N GLU A 104 -19.88 9.30 24.65
CA GLU A 104 -21.05 8.45 24.89
C GLU A 104 -20.66 7.00 25.16
N LEU A 105 -19.71 6.43 24.40
CA LEU A 105 -19.21 5.06 24.62
C LEU A 105 -18.49 4.92 25.97
N GLY A 106 -17.75 5.93 26.40
CA GLY A 106 -17.00 5.91 27.67
C GLY A 106 -17.87 5.92 28.92
N VAL A 107 -19.06 6.50 28.82
CA VAL A 107 -20.06 6.57 29.93
C VAL A 107 -21.25 5.65 29.71
N LEU A 108 -21.22 4.81 28.69
CA LEU A 108 -22.33 3.99 28.25
C LEU A 108 -22.70 2.97 29.33
N LYS A 109 -23.91 3.11 29.87
CA LYS A 109 -24.60 2.15 30.72
C LYS A 109 -26.02 2.04 30.21
N LYS A 110 -26.23 1.37 29.10
CA LYS A 110 -27.52 1.26 28.43
C LYS A 110 -27.87 -0.19 28.17
N GLU A 111 -29.13 -0.46 28.00
CA GLU A 111 -29.70 -1.76 27.73
C GLU A 111 -29.82 -2.02 26.23
N PHE A 112 -29.59 -3.26 25.84
CA PHE A 112 -29.87 -3.71 24.48
C PHE A 112 -31.37 -3.87 24.27
N ASP A 113 -31.83 -3.56 23.08
CA ASP A 113 -33.22 -3.85 22.67
C ASP A 113 -33.43 -5.33 22.32
N ALA A 114 -34.68 -5.67 21.90
CA ALA A 114 -35.03 -7.05 21.54
C ALA A 114 -34.26 -7.60 20.32
N ASP A 115 -33.73 -6.74 19.47
CA ASP A 115 -32.95 -7.12 18.29
C ASP A 115 -31.44 -7.08 18.57
N MET A 116 -31.02 -7.00 19.83
CA MET A 116 -29.61 -6.93 20.27
C MET A 116 -28.89 -5.70 19.79
N GLN A 117 -29.62 -4.59 19.60
CA GLN A 117 -29.07 -3.30 19.23
C GLN A 117 -29.09 -2.35 20.42
N LEU A 118 -28.09 -1.47 20.47
CA LEU A 118 -28.01 -0.43 21.48
C LEU A 118 -27.56 0.87 20.81
N LYS A 119 -28.42 1.87 20.84
CA LYS A 119 -28.15 3.17 20.25
C LYS A 119 -27.16 3.94 21.13
N VAL A 120 -26.01 4.27 20.55
CA VAL A 120 -24.97 5.11 21.17
C VAL A 120 -25.28 6.58 20.92
N THR A 121 -25.36 6.98 19.65
CA THR A 121 -25.74 8.31 19.19
C THR A 121 -26.74 8.18 18.04
N LYS A 122 -27.15 9.30 17.44
CA LYS A 122 -27.96 9.25 16.20
C LYS A 122 -27.23 8.63 15.00
N ASP A 123 -25.91 8.63 15.05
CA ASP A 123 -25.01 8.27 13.95
C ASP A 123 -24.17 7.02 14.26
N ALA A 124 -24.41 6.39 15.45
CA ALA A 124 -23.67 5.18 15.87
C ALA A 124 -24.54 4.28 16.73
N PHE A 125 -24.48 2.96 16.51
CA PHE A 125 -25.14 1.95 17.35
C PHE A 125 -24.28 0.72 17.52
N LEU A 126 -24.40 0.04 18.66
CA LEU A 126 -23.77 -1.23 18.94
C LEU A 126 -24.73 -2.37 18.59
N GLN A 127 -24.24 -3.36 17.89
CA GLN A 127 -24.93 -4.62 17.58
C GLN A 127 -24.21 -5.78 18.26
N PHE A 128 -24.92 -6.58 19.04
CA PHE A 128 -24.34 -7.76 19.65
C PHE A 128 -24.50 -8.99 18.75
N ASP A 129 -23.39 -9.55 18.29
CA ASP A 129 -23.36 -10.83 17.56
C ASP A 129 -23.27 -11.98 18.56
N LEU A 130 -24.36 -12.68 18.70
CA LEU A 130 -24.51 -13.80 19.67
C LEU A 130 -23.79 -15.07 19.21
N GLU A 131 -23.58 -15.26 17.91
CA GLU A 131 -22.94 -16.46 17.41
C GLU A 131 -21.43 -16.41 17.62
N SER A 132 -20.87 -15.22 17.49
CA SER A 132 -19.42 -15.01 17.55
C SER A 132 -18.97 -14.32 18.85
N LEU A 133 -19.90 -13.90 19.70
CA LEU A 133 -19.67 -13.26 21.01
C LEU A 133 -18.80 -12.00 20.93
N TYR A 134 -19.17 -11.07 20.06
CA TYR A 134 -18.54 -9.75 19.97
C TYR A 134 -19.60 -8.66 19.73
N LEU A 135 -19.19 -7.41 19.95
CA LEU A 135 -19.97 -6.23 19.59
C LEU A 135 -19.47 -5.64 18.27
N GLU A 136 -20.39 -5.26 17.38
CA GLU A 136 -20.11 -4.40 16.24
C GLU A 136 -20.57 -2.98 16.55
N LEU A 137 -19.66 -2.01 16.50
CA LEU A 137 -20.00 -0.60 16.50
C LEU A 137 -20.21 -0.16 15.06
N ASN A 138 -21.46 -0.07 14.65
CA ASN A 138 -21.84 0.43 13.34
C ASN A 138 -21.88 1.95 13.36
N VAL A 139 -21.15 2.59 12.45
CA VAL A 139 -21.01 4.05 12.36
C VAL A 139 -21.28 4.54 10.95
N ASN A 140 -21.96 5.67 10.86
CA ASN A 140 -22.08 6.40 9.59
C ASN A 140 -21.01 7.50 9.47
N LYS A 141 -20.96 8.17 8.32
CA LYS A 141 -19.99 9.25 8.05
C LYS A 141 -19.97 10.36 9.11
N ASN A 142 -21.11 10.68 9.71
CA ASN A 142 -21.21 11.77 10.69
C ASN A 142 -20.69 11.37 12.07
N ALA A 143 -20.60 10.05 12.33
CA ALA A 143 -19.99 9.51 13.54
C ALA A 143 -18.45 9.58 13.52
N LEU A 144 -17.86 9.84 12.35
CA LEU A 144 -16.43 9.99 12.18
C LEU A 144 -16.01 11.41 12.55
N GLY A 145 -14.99 11.50 13.37
CA GLY A 145 -14.39 12.77 13.76
C GLY A 145 -13.29 13.16 12.80
N THR A 146 -13.21 14.44 12.48
CA THR A 146 -11.99 15.00 11.89
C THR A 146 -10.93 15.04 12.98
N LYS A 147 -9.89 14.23 12.87
CA LYS A 147 -8.74 14.33 13.78
C LYS A 147 -7.95 15.57 13.40
N PHE A 148 -8.09 16.61 14.21
CA PHE A 148 -7.09 17.66 14.24
C PHE A 148 -5.87 17.07 14.96
N ILE A 149 -4.83 16.71 14.20
CA ILE A 149 -3.55 16.32 14.78
C ILE A 149 -2.97 17.57 15.39
N ALA A 150 -2.96 17.63 16.73
CA ALA A 150 -2.21 18.67 17.42
C ALA A 150 -0.72 18.55 17.03
N ARG A 151 -0.04 19.70 16.88
CA ARG A 151 1.39 19.75 16.51
C ARG A 151 2.31 19.07 17.53
N THR A 152 1.78 18.63 18.66
CA THR A 152 2.46 17.86 19.71
C THR A 152 2.62 16.38 19.40
N ASP A 153 1.94 15.83 18.41
CA ASP A 153 2.09 14.45 17.98
C ASP A 153 3.26 14.33 16.99
N VAL A 154 4.46 14.59 17.47
CA VAL A 154 5.70 14.36 16.74
C VAL A 154 6.10 12.92 16.96
N LEU A 155 6.49 12.24 15.89
CA LEU A 155 7.02 10.89 15.93
C LEU A 155 8.19 10.82 16.93
N GLY A 156 8.20 9.80 17.79
CA GLY A 156 9.25 9.56 18.77
C GLY A 156 10.61 9.28 18.14
N GLU A 157 11.61 9.08 18.97
CA GLU A 157 12.97 8.72 18.52
C GLU A 157 12.96 7.38 17.80
N SER A 158 13.91 7.20 16.88
CA SER A 158 14.10 5.94 16.16
C SER A 158 14.42 4.80 17.13
N THR A 159 13.74 3.68 16.95
CA THR A 159 14.07 2.43 17.67
C THR A 159 15.26 1.68 17.05
N SER A 160 15.78 2.13 15.90
CA SER A 160 16.94 1.56 15.22
C SER A 160 18.19 2.32 15.66
N ASP A 161 18.96 1.76 16.59
CA ASP A 161 20.16 2.37 17.19
C ASP A 161 21.47 2.06 16.46
N HIS A 162 21.40 1.26 15.40
CA HIS A 162 22.56 0.81 14.63
C HIS A 162 22.48 1.27 13.17
N PHE A 163 23.65 1.31 12.51
CA PHE A 163 23.72 1.63 11.10
C PHE A 163 22.95 0.61 10.26
N SER A 164 22.10 1.11 9.39
CA SER A 164 21.31 0.30 8.45
C SER A 164 21.16 0.99 7.10
N SER A 165 20.88 0.22 6.08
CA SER A 165 20.67 0.73 4.73
C SER A 165 19.59 -0.07 4.01
N VAL A 166 18.78 0.63 3.23
CA VAL A 166 17.81 0.02 2.31
C VAL A 166 18.12 0.52 0.91
N LEU A 167 18.39 -0.41 0.00
CA LEU A 167 18.55 -0.16 -1.41
C LEU A 167 17.32 -0.70 -2.14
N ASN A 168 16.53 0.19 -2.71
CA ASN A 168 15.44 -0.14 -3.60
C ASN A 168 15.94 -0.15 -5.04
N TYR A 169 15.51 -1.13 -5.82
CA TYR A 169 15.82 -1.19 -7.24
C TYR A 169 14.56 -1.40 -8.06
N ARG A 170 14.55 -0.80 -9.24
CA ARG A 170 13.55 -1.03 -10.29
C ARG A 170 14.30 -1.27 -11.58
N LEU A 171 14.03 -2.40 -12.19
CA LEU A 171 14.61 -2.82 -13.47
C LEU A 171 13.50 -2.90 -14.50
N GLY A 172 13.68 -2.28 -15.65
CA GLY A 172 12.80 -2.39 -16.80
C GLY A 172 13.59 -2.70 -18.05
N ALA A 173 13.02 -3.55 -18.90
CA ALA A 173 13.54 -3.81 -20.23
C ALA A 173 12.36 -3.96 -21.19
N SER A 174 12.48 -3.36 -22.38
CA SER A 174 11.53 -3.51 -23.45
C SER A 174 12.24 -3.75 -24.76
N TYR A 175 11.63 -4.60 -25.57
CA TYR A 175 12.03 -4.86 -26.95
C TYR A 175 10.80 -4.76 -27.82
N ASN A 176 10.87 -3.94 -28.86
CA ASN A 176 9.78 -3.76 -29.80
C ASN A 176 10.34 -3.94 -31.21
N ASP A 177 9.68 -4.76 -31.99
CA ASP A 177 9.93 -4.90 -33.43
C ASP A 177 8.67 -4.48 -34.18
N TYR A 178 8.81 -3.55 -35.09
CA TYR A 178 7.74 -3.10 -35.99
C TYR A 178 8.23 -3.10 -37.41
N ASN A 179 7.65 -3.98 -38.25
CA ASN A 179 8.06 -4.12 -39.66
C ASN A 179 9.58 -4.33 -39.85
N GLY A 180 10.25 -5.10 -38.99
CA GLY A 180 11.67 -5.34 -39.02
C GLY A 180 12.52 -4.16 -38.52
N ARG A 181 11.90 -3.11 -37.95
CA ARG A 181 12.59 -2.06 -37.21
C ARG A 181 12.47 -2.35 -35.73
N ASN A 182 13.58 -2.72 -35.14
CA ASN A 182 13.65 -3.02 -33.73
C ASN A 182 14.15 -1.84 -32.91
N THR A 183 13.52 -1.66 -31.77
CA THR A 183 13.95 -0.72 -30.73
C THR A 183 14.01 -1.46 -29.40
N SER A 184 15.10 -1.29 -28.68
CA SER A 184 15.24 -1.75 -27.32
C SER A 184 15.38 -0.57 -26.38
N SER A 185 14.87 -0.70 -25.19
CA SER A 185 15.15 0.20 -24.09
C SER A 185 15.24 -0.57 -22.79
N ASN A 186 16.16 -0.16 -21.94
CA ASN A 186 16.28 -0.75 -20.62
C ASN A 186 16.72 0.31 -19.62
N PHE A 187 16.34 0.13 -18.38
CA PHE A 187 16.76 1.01 -17.31
C PHE A 187 16.91 0.26 -15.98
N LEU A 188 17.75 0.79 -15.13
CA LEU A 188 17.89 0.42 -13.73
C LEU A 188 17.81 1.69 -12.90
N SER A 189 16.77 1.80 -12.08
CA SER A 189 16.62 2.88 -11.09
C SER A 189 16.99 2.36 -9.71
N LEU A 190 17.85 3.11 -9.03
CA LEU A 190 18.35 2.80 -7.70
C LEU A 190 17.99 3.93 -6.73
N ASP A 191 17.45 3.56 -5.58
CA ASP A 191 17.13 4.48 -4.49
C ASP A 191 17.66 3.88 -3.19
N SER A 192 18.77 4.42 -2.71
CA SER A 192 19.47 3.96 -1.52
C SER A 192 19.29 4.95 -0.38
N VAL A 193 18.88 4.45 0.78
CA VAL A 193 18.83 5.23 2.00
C VAL A 193 19.60 4.51 3.09
N SER A 194 20.66 5.14 3.57
CA SER A 194 21.49 4.64 4.68
C SER A 194 21.28 5.52 5.91
N SER A 195 21.13 4.93 7.07
CA SER A 195 20.75 5.65 8.28
C SER A 195 21.44 5.20 9.55
N LEU A 196 21.51 6.13 10.50
CA LEU A 196 21.80 5.90 11.91
C LEU A 196 20.82 6.72 12.73
N ARG A 197 19.86 6.06 13.37
CA ARG A 197 18.72 6.68 14.04
C ARG A 197 17.93 7.58 13.08
N GLU A 198 17.76 8.87 13.41
CA GLU A 198 17.06 9.89 12.62
C GLU A 198 17.91 10.51 11.51
N HIS A 199 19.21 10.22 11.50
CA HIS A 199 20.14 10.70 10.49
C HIS A 199 20.14 9.76 9.28
N HIS A 200 20.02 10.30 8.06
CA HIS A 200 20.08 9.47 6.87
C HIS A 200 20.73 10.16 5.68
N VAL A 201 21.30 9.35 4.83
CA VAL A 201 21.87 9.73 3.55
C VAL A 201 21.06 9.06 2.45
N LEU A 202 20.60 9.88 1.50
CA LEU A 202 19.83 9.43 0.35
C LEU A 202 20.67 9.53 -0.90
N LEU A 203 20.67 8.46 -1.70
CA LEU A 203 21.26 8.41 -3.03
C LEU A 203 20.21 7.88 -4.00
N ASN A 204 19.85 8.66 -5.01
CA ASN A 204 18.88 8.27 -6.00
C ASN A 204 19.39 8.56 -7.41
N GLY A 205 19.35 7.57 -8.29
CA GLY A 205 19.79 7.70 -9.67
C GLY A 205 19.25 6.60 -10.56
N SER A 206 19.42 6.76 -11.86
CA SER A 206 19.01 5.77 -12.86
C SER A 206 20.06 5.63 -13.94
N ILE A 207 20.15 4.43 -14.49
CA ILE A 207 20.99 4.09 -15.64
C ILE A 207 20.04 3.65 -16.76
N TYR A 208 20.19 4.22 -17.93
CA TYR A 208 19.41 3.92 -19.13
C TYR A 208 20.29 3.36 -20.23
N GLY A 209 19.76 2.52 -21.11
CA GLY A 209 20.47 1.95 -22.23
C GLY A 209 21.65 1.05 -21.81
N ILE A 210 21.48 0.25 -20.77
CA ILE A 210 22.53 -0.62 -20.23
C ILE A 210 22.98 -1.62 -21.31
N GLY A 211 24.29 -1.57 -21.66
CA GLY A 211 24.85 -2.39 -22.72
C GLY A 211 24.66 -1.84 -24.14
N GLU A 212 24.10 -0.67 -24.30
CA GLU A 212 23.95 0.05 -25.56
C GLU A 212 25.07 1.09 -25.75
N SER A 213 25.27 1.54 -26.98
CA SER A 213 26.30 2.56 -27.29
C SER A 213 26.03 3.92 -26.65
N ASN A 214 24.80 4.17 -26.24
CA ASN A 214 24.33 5.44 -25.67
C ASN A 214 23.90 5.27 -24.19
N THR A 215 24.57 4.39 -23.44
CA THR A 215 24.33 4.25 -22.01
C THR A 215 24.44 5.61 -21.31
N ARG A 216 23.39 6.00 -20.60
CA ARG A 216 23.32 7.24 -19.84
C ARG A 216 23.04 6.95 -18.38
N SER A 217 23.71 7.63 -17.49
CA SER A 217 23.48 7.58 -16.04
C SER A 217 23.15 8.96 -15.51
N ASP A 218 22.07 9.08 -14.77
CA ASP A 218 21.63 10.31 -14.13
C ASP A 218 21.55 10.12 -12.63
N MET A 219 22.18 11.00 -11.87
CA MET A 219 22.00 11.10 -10.44
C MET A 219 21.04 12.26 -10.16
N TYR A 220 19.99 11.98 -9.39
CA TYR A 220 18.94 12.96 -9.07
C TYR A 220 19.09 13.53 -7.68
N ARG A 221 19.63 12.72 -6.75
CA ARG A 221 19.73 13.11 -5.34
C ARG A 221 20.94 12.44 -4.70
N ALA A 222 21.70 13.23 -3.98
CA ALA A 222 22.77 12.76 -3.11
C ALA A 222 22.82 13.72 -1.92
N LEU A 223 22.09 13.43 -0.85
CA LEU A 223 21.94 14.35 0.27
C LEU A 223 21.93 13.64 1.61
N TYR A 224 22.45 14.34 2.60
CA TYR A 224 22.24 14.06 4.02
C TYR A 224 20.96 14.76 4.48
N GLU A 225 20.13 14.07 5.24
CA GLU A 225 18.90 14.61 5.81
C GLU A 225 18.75 14.18 7.28
N ARG A 226 18.24 15.11 8.08
CA ARG A 226 17.72 14.83 9.41
C ARG A 226 16.38 15.53 9.56
N ASP A 227 15.35 14.76 9.75
CA ASP A 227 13.99 15.23 10.01
C ASP A 227 13.55 14.71 11.37
N PHE A 228 13.58 15.58 12.37
CA PHE A 228 13.38 15.20 13.75
C PHE A 228 12.72 16.33 14.55
N GLN A 229 11.81 15.99 15.44
CA GLN A 229 11.09 16.90 16.33
C GLN A 229 10.48 18.13 15.62
N GLY A 230 9.90 17.91 14.45
CA GLY A 230 9.24 18.96 13.70
C GLY A 230 10.18 19.88 12.91
N ASN A 231 11.49 19.61 12.88
CA ASN A 231 12.46 20.38 12.09
C ASN A 231 13.17 19.45 11.10
N ARG A 232 13.38 19.96 9.88
CA ARG A 232 14.04 19.22 8.82
C ARG A 232 15.25 20.01 8.32
N LEU A 233 16.40 19.35 8.35
CA LEU A 233 17.66 19.83 7.75
C LEU A 233 18.05 18.86 6.63
N ALA A 234 18.34 19.37 5.42
CA ALA A 234 18.93 18.59 4.36
C ALA A 234 20.10 19.34 3.73
N VAL A 235 21.18 18.60 3.39
CA VAL A 235 22.40 19.17 2.80
C VAL A 235 22.93 18.22 1.74
N GLY A 236 23.24 18.74 0.55
CA GLY A 236 23.80 17.96 -0.54
C GLY A 236 23.23 18.33 -1.89
N MET A 237 23.27 17.40 -2.84
CA MET A 237 22.70 17.55 -4.15
C MET A 237 21.22 17.13 -4.13
N MET A 238 20.36 18.02 -4.55
CA MET A 238 18.92 17.81 -4.68
C MET A 238 18.40 18.37 -5.99
N ASP A 239 17.41 17.75 -6.58
CA ASP A 239 16.66 18.36 -7.66
C ASP A 239 15.67 19.39 -7.11
N THR A 240 15.24 20.34 -7.92
CA THR A 240 14.26 21.36 -7.51
C THR A 240 12.90 20.77 -7.15
N TRP A 241 12.60 19.56 -7.58
CA TRP A 241 11.36 18.85 -7.25
C TRP A 241 11.38 18.23 -5.85
N SER A 242 12.57 17.89 -5.36
CA SER A 242 12.76 17.19 -4.10
C SER A 242 13.34 18.08 -2.99
N MET A 243 13.37 19.40 -3.18
CA MET A 243 13.75 20.33 -2.11
C MET A 243 12.82 20.24 -0.90
N GLN A 244 11.68 19.75 -1.14
CA GLN A 244 10.69 19.21 -0.20
C GLN A 244 10.38 20.07 1.00
N SER A 245 9.23 19.91 1.39
CA SER A 245 8.41 20.36 2.46
C SER A 245 7.56 21.57 2.09
N ILE A 246 8.06 22.76 1.86
CA ILE A 246 7.24 23.95 1.57
C ILE A 246 7.61 24.59 0.24
N ALA A 247 8.90 24.77 -0.02
CA ALA A 247 9.38 25.49 -1.19
C ALA A 247 8.89 24.86 -2.50
N SER A 248 8.41 25.72 -3.40
CA SER A 248 8.04 25.39 -4.76
C SER A 248 8.96 26.21 -5.68
N LEU A 249 9.65 25.57 -6.60
CA LEU A 249 10.56 26.21 -7.55
C LEU A 249 10.09 25.88 -8.98
N ASN A 250 8.84 26.22 -9.29
CA ASN A 250 8.21 25.87 -10.56
C ASN A 250 8.87 26.56 -11.78
N ALA A 251 9.58 27.65 -11.55
CA ALA A 251 10.34 28.32 -12.60
C ALA A 251 11.62 27.56 -12.99
N LEU A 252 12.13 26.69 -12.12
CA LEU A 252 13.40 25.98 -12.29
C LEU A 252 13.13 24.51 -12.58
N ASN A 253 12.68 24.18 -13.78
CA ASN A 253 12.47 22.81 -14.20
C ASN A 253 13.82 22.06 -14.33
N THR A 254 13.86 20.79 -13.94
CA THR A 254 15.01 19.87 -14.08
C THR A 254 16.35 20.36 -13.54
N SER A 255 16.33 21.39 -12.72
CA SER A 255 17.54 21.98 -12.15
C SER A 255 18.03 21.19 -10.95
N LYS A 256 19.34 21.25 -10.72
CA LYS A 256 20.02 20.68 -9.56
C LYS A 256 20.49 21.77 -8.62
N VAL A 257 20.35 21.53 -7.32
CA VAL A 257 20.84 22.44 -6.28
C VAL A 257 21.83 21.70 -5.39
N TYR A 258 23.04 22.20 -5.33
CA TYR A 258 24.09 21.74 -4.41
C TYR A 258 24.10 22.68 -3.20
N GLY A 259 23.38 22.35 -2.17
CA GLY A 259 23.14 23.29 -1.10
C GLY A 259 22.51 22.71 0.15
N ALA A 260 21.83 23.57 0.89
CA ALA A 260 21.18 23.22 2.14
C ALA A 260 19.76 23.78 2.20
N THR A 261 18.90 23.08 2.92
CA THR A 261 17.55 23.54 3.26
C THR A 261 17.26 23.24 4.72
N TYR A 262 16.58 24.17 5.39
CA TYR A 262 16.16 24.04 6.79
C TYR A 262 14.77 24.64 6.98
N GLY A 263 13.93 23.96 7.73
CA GLY A 263 12.57 24.44 8.01
C GLY A 263 11.87 23.68 9.12
N ASN A 264 10.70 24.16 9.50
CA ASN A 264 9.91 23.58 10.59
C ASN A 264 8.80 22.61 10.12
N LYS A 265 8.70 22.36 8.84
CA LYS A 265 7.79 21.35 8.33
C LYS A 265 8.52 20.02 8.17
N SER A 266 8.13 19.10 8.97
CA SER A 266 8.74 17.78 9.11
C SER A 266 7.89 16.71 8.47
N SER A 267 8.54 15.71 7.87
CA SER A 267 7.88 14.49 7.39
C SER A 267 7.46 13.55 8.51
N THR A 268 7.81 13.87 9.75
CA THR A 268 7.29 13.18 10.95
C THR A 268 5.81 13.44 11.19
N THR A 269 5.24 14.45 10.53
CA THR A 269 3.79 14.64 10.44
C THR A 269 3.23 13.82 9.28
N ILE A 270 2.06 13.20 9.46
CA ILE A 270 1.41 12.28 8.51
C ILE A 270 1.31 12.89 7.11
N GLN A 271 1.98 12.25 6.12
CA GLN A 271 1.87 12.67 4.71
C GLN A 271 0.52 12.24 4.14
N ASP A 272 -0.21 13.21 3.60
CA ASP A 272 -1.39 12.93 2.79
C ASP A 272 -0.97 12.62 1.33
N LYS A 273 -1.30 11.43 0.85
CA LYS A 273 -1.13 11.05 -0.56
C LYS A 273 -2.32 11.57 -1.38
N SER A 274 -2.40 12.87 -1.58
CA SER A 274 -3.49 13.45 -2.37
C SER A 274 -3.29 13.20 -3.87
N GLN A 275 -4.38 12.91 -4.56
CA GLN A 275 -4.44 12.88 -6.02
C GLN A 275 -4.29 14.31 -6.60
N SER A 276 -3.88 14.41 -7.85
CA SER A 276 -3.89 15.68 -8.60
C SER A 276 -5.32 16.27 -8.63
N LEU A 277 -5.43 17.57 -8.45
CA LEU A 277 -6.72 18.29 -8.57
C LEU A 277 -7.27 18.26 -9.99
N VAL A 278 -6.38 18.18 -10.99
CA VAL A 278 -6.74 17.94 -12.39
C VAL A 278 -6.57 16.44 -12.64
N PRO A 279 -7.65 15.67 -12.85
CA PRO A 279 -7.55 14.25 -13.12
C PRO A 279 -6.93 14.03 -14.49
N ILE A 280 -5.94 13.16 -14.56
CA ILE A 280 -5.39 12.68 -15.83
C ILE A 280 -6.23 11.48 -16.25
N VAL A 281 -7.07 11.67 -17.25
CA VAL A 281 -7.91 10.59 -17.77
C VAL A 281 -7.31 10.09 -19.08
N VAL A 282 -7.10 8.79 -19.16
CA VAL A 282 -6.55 8.11 -20.35
C VAL A 282 -7.61 7.17 -20.92
N PHE A 283 -7.65 7.08 -22.23
CA PHE A 283 -8.45 6.09 -22.92
C PHE A 283 -7.52 5.06 -23.59
N LEU A 284 -7.73 3.79 -23.30
CA LEU A 284 -7.02 2.69 -23.92
C LEU A 284 -7.97 1.87 -24.78
N PRO A 285 -7.76 1.77 -26.09
CA PRO A 285 -8.60 0.95 -26.98
C PRO A 285 -8.41 -0.55 -26.74
N SER A 286 -7.31 -0.98 -26.15
CA SER A 286 -7.07 -2.33 -25.65
C SER A 286 -6.28 -2.26 -24.35
N ALA A 287 -6.04 -3.39 -23.68
CA ALA A 287 -5.17 -3.41 -22.49
C ALA A 287 -3.79 -2.87 -22.84
N GLY A 288 -3.27 -1.98 -22.03
CA GLY A 288 -2.01 -1.30 -22.30
C GLY A 288 -1.37 -0.67 -21.08
N THR A 289 -0.28 0.01 -21.29
CA THR A 289 0.53 0.68 -20.28
C THR A 289 0.49 2.19 -20.49
N VAL A 290 0.31 2.91 -19.39
CA VAL A 290 0.43 4.36 -19.36
C VAL A 290 1.71 4.72 -18.64
N GLN A 291 2.53 5.52 -19.28
CA GLN A 291 3.78 6.02 -18.73
C GLN A 291 3.69 7.53 -18.58
N LEU A 292 4.11 8.05 -17.45
CA LEU A 292 4.15 9.46 -17.18
C LEU A 292 5.60 9.93 -17.14
N TYR A 293 5.94 10.89 -17.96
CA TYR A 293 7.28 11.50 -18.02
C TYR A 293 7.20 12.96 -17.62
N ARG A 294 8.20 13.44 -16.93
CA ARG A 294 8.45 14.86 -16.72
C ARG A 294 9.86 15.16 -17.16
N ASP A 295 10.02 16.07 -18.12
CA ASP A 295 11.30 16.49 -18.67
C ASP A 295 12.20 15.29 -19.07
N GLY A 296 11.60 14.30 -19.73
CA GLY A 296 12.28 13.07 -20.14
C GLY A 296 12.52 12.03 -19.04
N ARG A 297 12.19 12.33 -17.79
CA ARG A 297 12.29 11.39 -16.66
C ARG A 297 10.97 10.65 -16.46
N LEU A 298 11.04 9.32 -16.41
CA LEU A 298 9.89 8.47 -16.11
C LEU A 298 9.49 8.60 -14.63
N LEU A 299 8.25 9.03 -14.37
CA LEU A 299 7.71 9.19 -13.02
C LEU A 299 6.83 8.01 -12.60
N SER A 300 6.01 7.47 -13.51
CA SER A 300 5.04 6.42 -13.20
C SER A 300 4.81 5.51 -14.40
N ILE A 301 4.57 4.24 -14.13
CA ILE A 301 4.09 3.24 -15.08
C ILE A 301 2.86 2.58 -14.46
N GLN A 302 1.74 2.59 -15.20
CA GLN A 302 0.49 1.99 -14.75
C GLN A 302 -0.13 1.17 -15.87
N ASN A 303 -0.62 -0.01 -15.53
CA ASN A 303 -1.26 -0.91 -16.48
C ASN A 303 -2.78 -0.81 -16.35
N PHE A 304 -3.46 -0.62 -17.45
CA PHE A 304 -4.90 -0.49 -17.51
C PHE A 304 -5.51 -1.50 -18.49
N SER A 305 -6.70 -1.95 -18.17
CA SER A 305 -7.56 -2.67 -19.11
C SER A 305 -8.10 -1.70 -20.17
N MET A 306 -8.73 -2.25 -21.22
CA MET A 306 -9.45 -1.43 -22.20
C MET A 306 -10.47 -0.51 -21.51
N GLY A 307 -10.53 0.74 -21.92
CA GLY A 307 -11.49 1.73 -21.46
C GLY A 307 -10.89 3.03 -21.01
N SER A 308 -11.74 3.90 -20.49
CA SER A 308 -11.35 5.15 -19.83
C SER A 308 -10.94 4.89 -18.39
N HIS A 309 -9.78 5.39 -18.00
CA HIS A 309 -9.21 5.25 -16.67
C HIS A 309 -8.64 6.57 -16.18
N GLU A 310 -8.80 6.83 -14.89
CA GLU A 310 -8.06 7.89 -14.22
C GLU A 310 -6.70 7.35 -13.77
N VAL A 311 -5.64 8.08 -14.07
CA VAL A 311 -4.28 7.73 -13.71
C VAL A 311 -4.05 8.06 -12.25
N ASP A 312 -3.54 7.10 -11.48
CA ASP A 312 -3.16 7.34 -10.09
C ASP A 312 -1.95 8.29 -10.01
N THR A 313 -2.21 9.48 -9.50
CA THR A 313 -1.21 10.54 -9.31
C THR A 313 -0.68 10.62 -7.89
N SER A 314 -1.11 9.71 -6.98
CA SER A 314 -0.76 9.75 -5.56
C SER A 314 0.75 9.70 -5.29
N ASN A 315 1.51 9.04 -6.14
CA ASN A 315 2.96 8.88 -6.02
C ASN A 315 3.77 9.94 -6.79
N LEU A 316 3.10 10.84 -7.51
CA LEU A 316 3.78 11.92 -8.24
C LEU A 316 4.25 13.01 -7.28
N PRO A 317 5.31 13.76 -7.64
CA PRO A 317 5.75 14.93 -6.87
C PRO A 317 4.66 15.97 -6.70
N TYR A 318 4.71 16.68 -5.59
CA TYR A 318 3.83 17.83 -5.37
C TYR A 318 4.25 19.01 -6.25
N GLY A 319 3.30 19.83 -6.62
CA GLY A 319 3.51 21.04 -7.42
C GLY A 319 2.54 21.13 -8.59
N LEU A 320 2.67 22.21 -9.33
CA LEU A 320 2.02 22.41 -10.63
C LEU A 320 3.06 22.23 -11.73
N TYR A 321 2.89 21.20 -12.55
CA TYR A 321 3.82 20.91 -13.64
C TYR A 321 3.15 20.08 -14.73
N ASN A 322 3.74 20.08 -15.89
CA ASN A 322 3.28 19.26 -17.00
C ASN A 322 3.98 17.90 -16.99
N VAL A 323 3.24 16.86 -17.35
CA VAL A 323 3.77 15.52 -17.61
C VAL A 323 3.39 15.10 -19.03
N GLU A 324 4.30 14.45 -19.70
CA GLU A 324 4.03 13.76 -20.96
C GLU A 324 3.41 12.41 -20.62
N VAL A 325 2.19 12.17 -21.08
CA VAL A 325 1.44 10.93 -20.91
C VAL A 325 1.63 10.11 -22.18
N LYS A 326 2.32 8.99 -22.09
CA LYS A 326 2.49 8.04 -23.20
C LYS A 326 1.61 6.83 -22.97
N ILE A 327 0.79 6.53 -23.94
CA ILE A 327 -0.06 5.34 -23.93
C ILE A 327 0.56 4.32 -24.87
N LEU A 328 0.93 3.19 -24.29
CA LEU A 328 1.52 2.08 -25.03
C LEU A 328 0.54 0.93 -25.09
N ILE A 329 0.22 0.49 -26.30
CA ILE A 329 -0.58 -0.69 -26.56
C ILE A 329 0.30 -1.69 -27.27
N ASN A 330 0.37 -2.90 -26.74
CA ASN A 330 1.28 -3.93 -27.27
C ASN A 330 2.75 -3.45 -27.35
N GLY A 331 3.16 -2.58 -26.41
CA GLY A 331 4.51 -2.02 -26.38
C GLY A 331 4.77 -0.87 -27.36
N GLN A 332 3.83 -0.55 -28.25
CA GLN A 332 3.93 0.59 -29.14
C GLN A 332 3.28 1.83 -28.52
N GLU A 333 3.92 2.96 -28.67
CA GLU A 333 3.31 4.25 -28.32
C GLU A 333 2.20 4.57 -29.33
N THR A 334 0.96 4.47 -28.86
CA THR A 334 -0.22 4.76 -29.67
C THR A 334 -0.68 6.19 -29.56
N SER A 335 -0.34 6.84 -28.44
CA SER A 335 -0.70 8.24 -28.20
C SER A 335 0.25 8.82 -27.16
N SER A 336 0.66 10.07 -27.39
CA SER A 336 1.38 10.88 -26.42
C SER A 336 0.75 12.27 -26.38
N TYR A 337 0.58 12.81 -25.17
CA TYR A 337 0.07 14.16 -24.96
C TYR A 337 0.57 14.73 -23.65
N ILE A 338 0.48 16.04 -23.51
CA ILE A 338 0.87 16.74 -22.30
C ILE A 338 -0.35 16.88 -21.38
N ALA A 339 -0.23 16.45 -20.14
CA ALA A 339 -1.23 16.65 -19.09
C ALA A 339 -0.65 17.46 -17.93
N GLN A 340 -1.48 18.25 -17.31
CA GLN A 340 -1.08 19.04 -16.14
C GLN A 340 -1.31 18.25 -14.86
N VAL A 341 -0.29 18.14 -14.05
CA VAL A 341 -0.38 17.68 -12.65
C VAL A 341 -0.49 18.91 -11.77
N ASN A 342 -1.54 18.96 -10.97
CA ASN A 342 -1.76 19.97 -9.95
C ASN A 342 -1.93 19.26 -8.60
N LYS A 343 -0.80 19.04 -7.92
CA LYS A 343 -0.77 18.40 -6.59
C LYS A 343 -0.40 19.42 -5.53
N SER A 344 -1.37 19.74 -4.73
CA SER A 344 -1.17 20.63 -3.59
C SER A 344 -0.65 19.89 -2.36
N LEU A 345 0.34 20.44 -1.70
CA LEU A 345 0.85 19.97 -0.41
C LEU A 345 -0.16 20.11 0.75
N GLY A 346 -1.32 20.68 0.51
CA GLY A 346 -2.06 21.41 1.52
C GLY A 346 -3.38 20.85 2.00
N ARG A 347 -3.80 19.63 1.70
CA ARG A 347 -5.16 19.27 2.16
C ARG A 347 -5.29 18.92 3.65
N ASN A 348 -4.23 18.46 4.33
CA ASN A 348 -4.34 18.02 5.73
C ASN A 348 -3.08 18.25 6.59
N SER A 349 -2.08 19.00 6.18
CA SER A 349 -0.75 18.89 6.80
C SER A 349 -0.33 20.02 7.72
N SER A 350 -1.12 21.07 7.87
CA SER A 350 -0.82 22.08 8.89
C SER A 350 -2.00 22.28 9.85
N VAL A 351 -1.68 22.25 11.11
CA VAL A 351 -2.61 22.69 12.16
C VAL A 351 -3.05 24.09 11.80
N THR A 352 -4.36 24.33 11.78
CA THR A 352 -4.95 25.62 11.47
C THR A 352 -4.30 26.72 12.32
N GLY A 353 -3.73 27.73 11.67
CA GLY A 353 -3.15 28.90 12.34
C GLY A 353 -1.65 28.86 12.60
N VAL A 354 -0.95 27.74 12.38
CA VAL A 354 0.52 27.68 12.52
C VAL A 354 1.19 28.06 11.21
N LEU A 355 2.27 28.83 11.29
CA LEU A 355 3.13 29.19 10.16
C LEU A 355 4.22 28.13 9.98
N ASP A 356 4.18 27.44 8.84
CA ASP A 356 5.30 26.63 8.38
C ASP A 356 6.23 27.50 7.57
N TRP A 357 7.55 27.29 7.72
CA TRP A 357 8.56 28.07 7.02
C TRP A 357 9.76 27.18 6.63
N GLN A 358 10.48 27.62 5.61
CA GLN A 358 11.66 26.95 5.09
C GLN A 358 12.62 28.00 4.49
N VAL A 359 13.91 27.81 4.74
CA VAL A 359 14.99 28.56 4.09
C VAL A 359 15.85 27.60 3.30
N PHE A 360 16.37 28.02 2.17
CA PHE A 360 17.20 27.19 1.29
C PHE A 360 18.19 28.02 0.51
N GLY A 361 19.29 27.37 0.09
CA GLY A 361 20.27 28.01 -0.78
C GLY A 361 21.41 27.07 -1.16
N GLY A 362 22.16 27.49 -2.16
CA GLY A 362 23.27 26.71 -2.70
C GLY A 362 23.67 27.13 -4.11
N MET A 363 24.48 26.29 -4.75
CA MET A 363 24.79 26.40 -6.18
C MET A 363 23.66 25.74 -6.98
N LEU A 364 23.09 26.49 -7.88
CA LEU A 364 22.05 26.07 -8.80
C LEU A 364 22.66 25.78 -10.16
N GLU A 365 22.41 24.60 -10.67
CA GLU A 365 22.67 24.21 -12.06
C GLU A 365 21.33 24.16 -12.79
N TYR A 366 21.13 25.03 -13.78
CA TYR A 366 19.88 25.17 -14.49
C TYR A 366 20.04 25.40 -15.97
N MET A 367 19.02 25.07 -16.75
CA MET A 367 18.99 25.33 -18.18
C MET A 367 18.69 26.81 -18.41
N HIS A 368 19.70 27.53 -18.92
CA HIS A 368 19.61 28.95 -19.24
C HIS A 368 19.31 29.12 -20.74
N ARG A 369 18.50 30.10 -21.04
CA ARG A 369 18.28 30.58 -22.42
C ARG A 369 19.13 31.80 -22.69
N ALA A 370 20.00 31.75 -23.70
CA ALA A 370 20.92 32.82 -23.97
C ALA A 370 20.22 34.11 -24.48
N ASP A 371 19.13 33.98 -25.22
CA ASP A 371 18.31 35.06 -25.78
C ASP A 371 16.89 34.54 -26.04
N ARG A 372 15.87 35.41 -25.90
CA ARG A 372 14.45 35.10 -26.15
C ARG A 372 14.18 34.49 -27.53
N ASN A 373 14.99 34.85 -28.51
CA ASN A 373 14.88 34.35 -29.87
C ASN A 373 15.78 33.14 -30.16
N SER A 374 16.55 32.65 -29.20
CA SER A 374 17.43 31.51 -29.35
C SER A 374 16.73 30.22 -28.92
N HIS A 375 16.81 29.18 -29.74
CA HIS A 375 16.40 27.83 -29.35
C HIS A 375 17.53 27.07 -28.61
N LEU A 376 18.72 27.67 -28.49
CA LEU A 376 19.86 27.11 -27.79
C LEU A 376 19.65 27.28 -26.28
N ARG A 377 19.78 26.18 -25.55
CA ARG A 377 19.73 26.14 -24.11
C ARG A 377 21.05 25.63 -23.58
N ASP A 378 21.70 26.40 -22.72
CA ASP A 378 22.98 26.07 -22.11
C ASP A 378 22.78 25.81 -20.60
N GLU A 379 23.53 24.88 -20.07
CA GLU A 379 23.60 24.69 -18.61
C GLU A 379 24.42 25.83 -18.01
N LYS A 380 23.86 26.43 -16.97
CA LYS A 380 24.50 27.52 -16.23
C LYS A 380 24.50 27.24 -14.75
N GLU A 381 25.61 27.55 -14.10
CA GLU A 381 25.73 27.49 -12.66
C GLU A 381 25.61 28.87 -12.04
N THR A 382 24.88 29.02 -10.95
CA THR A 382 24.71 30.28 -10.24
C THR A 382 24.32 30.03 -8.77
N TRP A 383 24.39 31.07 -7.95
CA TRP A 383 23.87 30.99 -6.57
C TRP A 383 22.36 31.10 -6.55
N LEU A 384 21.77 30.28 -5.73
CA LEU A 384 20.36 30.29 -5.36
C LEU A 384 20.21 30.55 -3.86
N ILE A 385 19.31 31.46 -3.52
CA ILE A 385 18.85 31.66 -2.15
C ILE A 385 17.36 31.90 -2.14
N GLY A 386 16.66 31.34 -1.16
CA GLY A 386 15.23 31.54 -1.06
C GLY A 386 14.63 31.17 0.29
N VAL A 387 13.40 31.62 0.46
CA VAL A 387 12.57 31.36 1.63
C VAL A 387 11.18 30.93 1.19
N ALA A 388 10.55 30.06 1.94
CA ALA A 388 9.17 29.65 1.72
C ALA A 388 8.38 29.69 3.02
N ALA A 389 7.10 29.98 2.91
CA ALA A 389 6.17 30.02 4.03
C ALA A 389 4.82 29.44 3.61
N ALA A 390 4.18 28.70 4.51
CA ALA A 390 2.84 28.16 4.29
C ALA A 390 1.99 28.29 5.55
N LYS A 391 0.72 28.61 5.37
CA LYS A 391 -0.23 28.73 6.48
C LYS A 391 -1.64 28.34 6.04
N ASN A 392 -2.34 27.62 6.92
CA ASN A 392 -3.75 27.30 6.75
C ASN A 392 -4.62 28.17 7.65
N TYR A 393 -5.68 28.71 7.08
CA TYR A 393 -6.64 29.56 7.76
C TYR A 393 -7.99 28.83 7.83
N PRO A 394 -8.71 28.92 8.96
CA PRO A 394 -10.02 28.30 9.14
C PRO A 394 -11.16 29.14 8.48
N LEU A 395 -10.91 29.68 7.30
CA LEU A 395 -11.90 30.42 6.54
C LEU A 395 -12.69 29.45 5.66
N TRP A 396 -14.01 29.59 5.60
CA TRP A 396 -14.94 28.68 4.91
C TRP A 396 -14.76 27.25 5.38
N SER A 397 -14.36 26.35 4.48
CA SER A 397 -13.98 24.97 4.84
C SER A 397 -12.46 24.76 4.88
N GLY A 398 -11.69 25.83 4.70
CA GLY A 398 -10.24 25.87 4.78
C GLY A 398 -9.59 26.63 3.62
N VAL A 399 -8.64 27.51 3.96
CA VAL A 399 -7.81 28.23 2.99
C VAL A 399 -6.35 28.01 3.34
N GLY A 400 -5.62 27.32 2.46
CA GLY A 400 -4.19 27.13 2.55
C GLY A 400 -3.47 28.10 1.61
N VAL A 401 -2.49 28.83 2.11
CA VAL A 401 -1.63 29.71 1.32
C VAL A 401 -0.18 29.28 1.50
N ARG A 402 0.53 29.16 0.39
CA ARG A 402 1.96 28.88 0.32
C ARG A 402 2.62 29.94 -0.55
N SER A 403 3.73 30.49 -0.08
CA SER A 403 4.51 31.48 -0.80
C SER A 403 5.98 31.07 -0.81
N THR A 404 6.66 31.22 -1.93
CA THR A 404 8.10 30.99 -2.09
C THR A 404 8.71 32.20 -2.77
N LEU A 405 9.76 32.76 -2.18
CA LEU A 405 10.55 33.83 -2.75
C LEU A 405 11.98 33.35 -2.90
N TYR A 406 12.54 33.48 -4.06
CA TYR A 406 13.92 33.08 -4.31
C TYR A 406 14.60 33.94 -5.37
N ALA A 407 15.92 33.99 -5.30
CA ALA A 407 16.73 34.75 -6.22
C ALA A 407 17.90 33.89 -6.74
N PHE A 408 18.26 34.11 -8.01
CA PHE A 408 19.38 33.50 -8.70
C PHE A 408 19.71 34.29 -9.94
N ASP A 409 20.98 34.31 -10.36
CA ASP A 409 21.45 34.93 -11.60
C ASP A 409 20.88 36.35 -11.83
N SER A 410 20.88 37.19 -10.80
CA SER A 410 20.27 38.53 -10.84
C SER A 410 18.78 38.53 -11.24
N ASN A 411 18.09 37.44 -11.03
CA ASN A 411 16.66 37.30 -11.18
C ASN A 411 16.02 36.96 -9.83
N ALA A 412 14.91 37.57 -9.53
CA ALA A 412 14.11 37.25 -8.36
C ALA A 412 12.75 36.72 -8.78
N VAL A 413 12.29 35.66 -8.13
CA VAL A 413 11.05 34.97 -8.43
C VAL A 413 10.17 34.90 -7.18
N ALA A 414 8.91 35.21 -7.35
CA ALA A 414 7.88 35.05 -6.34
C ALA A 414 6.84 34.02 -6.85
N GLU A 415 6.62 32.97 -6.07
CA GLU A 415 5.58 31.98 -6.33
C GLU A 415 4.58 31.98 -5.18
N VAL A 416 3.31 31.98 -5.52
CA VAL A 416 2.19 31.91 -4.53
C VAL A 416 1.21 30.85 -4.99
N GLU A 417 0.83 30.00 -4.07
CA GLU A 417 -0.23 29.01 -4.26
C GLU A 417 -1.28 29.18 -3.17
N SER A 418 -2.55 29.16 -3.56
CA SER A 418 -3.68 29.17 -2.64
C SER A 418 -4.63 28.03 -2.95
N ASN A 419 -4.93 27.24 -1.94
CA ASN A 419 -5.94 26.18 -1.98
C ASN A 419 -7.12 26.57 -1.10
N ILE A 420 -8.27 26.70 -1.72
CA ILE A 420 -9.50 27.13 -1.07
C ILE A 420 -10.50 25.97 -1.15
N THR A 421 -10.88 25.46 0.01
CA THR A 421 -11.99 24.51 0.11
C THR A 421 -13.24 25.29 0.45
N LEU A 422 -14.18 25.32 -0.49
CA LEU A 422 -15.46 25.99 -0.35
C LEU A 422 -16.53 25.01 0.17
N PRO A 423 -17.64 25.50 0.73
CA PRO A 423 -18.82 24.67 0.98
C PRO A 423 -19.28 23.90 -0.27
N LEU A 424 -20.10 22.87 -0.10
CA LEU A 424 -20.65 22.07 -1.20
C LEU A 424 -19.60 21.27 -1.98
N ASN A 425 -18.52 20.82 -1.33
CA ASN A 425 -17.46 20.00 -1.95
C ASN A 425 -16.78 20.66 -3.16
N THR A 426 -16.65 21.97 -3.14
CA THR A 426 -15.94 22.73 -4.16
C THR A 426 -14.51 23.02 -3.71
N THR A 427 -13.54 22.79 -4.58
CA THR A 427 -12.15 23.16 -4.35
C THR A 427 -11.70 24.12 -5.43
N PHE A 428 -11.03 25.19 -5.03
CA PHE A 428 -10.45 26.19 -5.90
C PHE A 428 -8.97 26.31 -5.59
N ASN A 429 -8.12 26.15 -6.60
CA ASN A 429 -6.69 26.29 -6.49
C ASN A 429 -6.24 27.40 -7.43
N VAL A 430 -5.40 28.30 -6.93
CA VAL A 430 -4.74 29.36 -7.71
C VAL A 430 -3.25 29.25 -7.45
N GLN A 431 -2.49 29.30 -8.51
CA GLN A 431 -1.03 29.37 -8.46
C GLN A 431 -0.55 30.51 -9.36
N SER A 432 0.41 31.24 -8.88
CA SER A 432 1.04 32.32 -9.65
C SER A 432 2.55 32.32 -9.41
N MET A 433 3.29 32.63 -10.44
CA MET A 433 4.72 32.87 -10.43
C MET A 433 5.00 34.14 -11.21
N LEU A 434 5.80 35.01 -10.64
CA LEU A 434 6.29 36.26 -11.27
C LEU A 434 7.80 36.33 -11.09
N ALA A 435 8.51 36.68 -12.11
CA ALA A 435 9.95 36.84 -12.10
C ALA A 435 10.35 38.21 -12.64
N THR A 436 11.50 38.72 -12.19
CA THR A 436 12.01 40.03 -12.58
C THR A 436 12.51 40.10 -14.03
N ASP A 437 12.72 38.95 -14.67
CA ASP A 437 13.05 38.83 -16.08
C ASP A 437 11.82 38.92 -17.01
N SER A 438 10.66 39.26 -16.48
CA SER A 438 9.35 39.28 -17.12
C SER A 438 8.70 37.91 -17.37
N SER A 439 9.31 36.83 -16.88
CA SER A 439 8.67 35.53 -16.91
C SER A 439 7.48 35.49 -15.94
N TYR A 440 6.37 34.91 -16.37
CA TYR A 440 5.22 34.69 -15.48
C TYR A 440 4.53 33.37 -15.75
N ARG A 441 3.85 32.87 -14.74
CA ARG A 441 2.95 31.73 -14.83
C ARG A 441 1.76 31.99 -13.92
N ALA A 442 0.57 31.73 -14.41
CA ALA A 442 -0.65 31.75 -13.60
C ALA A 442 -1.52 30.55 -13.94
N SER A 443 -2.09 29.93 -12.94
CA SER A 443 -3.03 28.82 -13.11
C SER A 443 -4.16 28.96 -12.11
N ALA A 444 -5.38 28.70 -12.55
CA ALA A 444 -6.56 28.61 -11.72
C ALA A 444 -7.34 27.35 -12.05
N THR A 445 -7.68 26.58 -11.04
CA THR A 445 -8.45 25.34 -11.18
C THR A 445 -9.60 25.35 -10.21
N ILE A 446 -10.80 25.08 -10.70
CA ILE A 446 -11.98 24.83 -9.89
C ILE A 446 -12.48 23.41 -10.12
N ASN A 447 -12.76 22.69 -9.05
CA ASN A 447 -13.37 21.38 -9.09
C ASN A 447 -14.57 21.36 -8.15
N TYR A 448 -15.71 20.99 -8.69
CA TYR A 448 -16.95 20.83 -7.96
C TYR A 448 -17.36 19.36 -7.96
N SER A 449 -17.31 18.70 -6.81
CA SER A 449 -17.82 17.34 -6.65
C SER A 449 -19.30 17.39 -6.32
N LEU A 450 -20.11 16.87 -7.22
CA LEU A 450 -21.57 16.82 -7.06
C LEU A 450 -21.93 15.94 -5.85
N PRO A 451 -22.92 16.35 -5.03
CA PRO A 451 -23.33 15.59 -3.86
C PRO A 451 -23.82 14.19 -4.25
N LYS A 452 -23.84 13.27 -3.28
CA LYS A 452 -24.35 11.88 -3.43
C LYS A 452 -23.71 11.07 -4.57
N GLY A 453 -22.50 11.43 -4.99
CA GLY A 453 -21.80 10.69 -6.05
C GLY A 453 -22.40 10.89 -7.45
N TYR A 454 -23.09 11.98 -7.71
CA TYR A 454 -23.60 12.33 -9.04
C TYR A 454 -22.47 12.61 -10.05
N GLY A 455 -21.25 12.91 -9.58
CA GLY A 455 -20.10 13.13 -10.44
C GLY A 455 -19.28 14.35 -10.06
N SER A 456 -18.55 14.91 -11.03
CA SER A 456 -17.74 16.11 -10.84
C SER A 456 -17.74 17.01 -12.08
N VAL A 457 -17.49 18.28 -11.88
CA VAL A 457 -17.28 19.27 -12.94
C VAL A 457 -15.99 20.00 -12.59
N TRP A 458 -15.13 20.22 -13.56
CA TRP A 458 -13.89 20.97 -13.35
C TRP A 458 -13.65 21.93 -14.49
N ALA A 459 -12.96 23.00 -14.16
CA ALA A 459 -12.42 23.94 -15.13
C ALA A 459 -11.04 24.40 -14.64
N ALA A 460 -10.10 24.50 -15.57
CA ALA A 460 -8.78 25.01 -15.30
C ALA A 460 -8.34 25.95 -16.43
N ARG A 461 -7.56 26.95 -16.07
CA ARG A 461 -6.80 27.76 -17.01
C ARG A 461 -5.38 27.90 -16.51
N SER A 462 -4.43 27.74 -17.40
CA SER A 462 -3.04 28.00 -17.13
C SER A 462 -2.43 28.85 -18.25
N ILE A 463 -1.70 29.86 -17.86
CA ILE A 463 -0.98 30.76 -18.76
C ILE A 463 0.46 30.81 -18.27
N SER A 464 1.41 30.67 -19.17
CA SER A 464 2.82 30.93 -18.87
C SER A 464 3.49 31.56 -20.08
N ASP A 465 4.34 32.52 -19.79
CA ASP A 465 5.20 33.19 -20.79
C ASP A 465 6.61 33.23 -20.25
N GLU A 466 7.56 32.78 -21.07
CA GLU A 466 8.99 32.82 -20.71
C GLU A 466 9.56 34.23 -21.02
N GLY A 467 10.30 34.77 -20.04
CA GLY A 467 11.01 36.02 -20.18
C GLY A 467 12.38 35.83 -20.85
N ASN A 468 13.34 36.51 -20.29
CA ASN A 468 14.70 36.61 -20.90
C ASN A 468 15.66 35.51 -20.38
N LYS A 469 15.47 34.97 -19.20
CA LYS A 469 16.42 34.06 -18.55
C LYS A 469 15.86 32.67 -18.23
N LEU A 470 14.61 32.60 -17.85
CA LEU A 470 13.97 31.33 -17.51
C LEU A 470 13.57 30.57 -18.77
N SER A 471 13.77 29.26 -18.75
CA SER A 471 13.43 28.38 -19.85
C SER A 471 12.37 27.38 -19.40
N PHE A 472 11.13 27.64 -19.74
CA PHE A 472 10.02 26.70 -19.60
C PHE A 472 9.10 26.82 -20.83
N THR A 473 8.20 25.86 -20.98
CA THR A 473 7.29 25.85 -22.13
C THR A 473 6.22 26.94 -21.95
N GLU A 474 6.08 27.82 -22.94
CA GLU A 474 4.95 28.74 -23.01
C GLU A 474 3.66 27.93 -23.10
N THR A 475 2.66 28.31 -22.33
CA THR A 475 1.36 27.66 -22.33
C THR A 475 0.25 28.70 -22.24
N ASP A 476 -0.84 28.47 -22.93
CA ASP A 476 -2.12 29.15 -22.69
C ASP A 476 -3.23 28.12 -22.86
N ASN A 477 -3.46 27.36 -21.78
CA ASN A 477 -4.32 26.21 -21.79
C ASN A 477 -5.65 26.50 -21.10
N TYR A 478 -6.71 26.00 -21.70
CA TYR A 478 -8.03 25.88 -21.11
C TYR A 478 -8.38 24.40 -21.01
N ASP A 479 -8.83 24.00 -19.85
CA ASP A 479 -9.35 22.66 -19.59
C ASP A 479 -10.70 22.76 -18.91
N VAL A 480 -11.72 22.15 -19.52
CA VAL A 480 -13.06 22.08 -18.94
C VAL A 480 -13.57 20.68 -19.09
N GLY A 481 -14.14 20.15 -18.04
CA GLY A 481 -14.70 18.82 -18.12
C GLY A 481 -15.77 18.54 -17.10
N LEU A 482 -16.48 17.47 -17.38
CA LEU A 482 -17.51 16.94 -16.50
C LEU A 482 -17.51 15.42 -16.54
N SER A 483 -17.85 14.83 -15.42
CA SER A 483 -18.13 13.40 -15.28
C SER A 483 -19.40 13.23 -14.49
N LEU A 484 -20.42 12.59 -15.06
CA LEU A 484 -21.73 12.43 -14.45
C LEU A 484 -22.09 10.95 -14.32
N ASN A 485 -22.43 10.54 -13.12
CA ASN A 485 -22.98 9.22 -12.84
C ASN A 485 -24.51 9.28 -12.94
N LEU A 486 -25.01 9.00 -14.13
CA LEU A 486 -26.45 9.05 -14.40
C LEU A 486 -27.22 7.91 -13.71
N LYS A 487 -26.54 6.87 -13.19
CA LYS A 487 -27.15 5.81 -12.38
C LYS A 487 -27.80 6.34 -11.10
N GLN A 488 -27.34 7.49 -10.61
CA GLN A 488 -27.94 8.16 -9.47
C GLN A 488 -29.31 8.76 -9.78
N PHE A 489 -29.59 9.10 -11.04
CA PHE A 489 -30.91 9.56 -11.49
C PHE A 489 -31.82 8.38 -11.80
N HIS A 490 -31.29 7.36 -12.50
CA HIS A 490 -32.05 6.19 -12.86
C HIS A 490 -31.12 4.99 -13.03
N LYS A 491 -31.41 3.87 -12.35
CA LYS A 491 -30.57 2.65 -12.30
C LYS A 491 -30.13 2.09 -13.65
N LYS A 492 -30.89 2.39 -14.70
CA LYS A 492 -30.59 1.93 -16.07
C LYS A 492 -29.72 2.89 -16.87
N LEU A 493 -29.40 4.05 -16.37
CA LEU A 493 -28.50 5.00 -17.03
C LEU A 493 -27.04 4.68 -16.71
N GLY A 494 -26.14 5.13 -17.55
CA GLY A 494 -24.69 4.91 -17.43
C GLY A 494 -23.94 6.11 -16.87
N PHE A 495 -22.76 6.31 -17.41
CA PHE A 495 -21.88 7.42 -17.11
C PHE A 495 -21.72 8.28 -18.36
N ILE A 496 -21.63 9.58 -18.16
CA ILE A 496 -21.23 10.54 -19.19
C ILE A 496 -19.92 11.20 -18.73
N SER A 497 -18.95 11.29 -19.62
CA SER A 497 -17.77 12.14 -19.42
C SER A 497 -17.60 13.02 -20.65
N ALA A 498 -17.28 14.27 -20.43
CA ALA A 498 -16.94 15.20 -21.48
C ALA A 498 -15.81 16.10 -21.02
N GLY A 499 -14.86 16.33 -21.90
CA GLY A 499 -13.72 17.20 -21.66
C GLY A 499 -13.36 17.97 -22.92
N TYR A 500 -12.97 19.20 -22.74
CA TYR A 500 -12.37 20.05 -23.73
C TYR A 500 -11.10 20.64 -23.17
N SER A 501 -10.01 20.50 -23.94
CA SER A 501 -8.73 21.12 -23.64
C SER A 501 -8.27 21.87 -24.88
N GLU A 502 -7.79 23.08 -24.71
CA GLU A 502 -7.23 23.89 -25.79
C GLU A 502 -5.93 24.52 -25.31
N ASP A 503 -4.87 24.33 -26.09
CA ASP A 503 -3.61 25.01 -25.96
C ASP A 503 -3.48 26.04 -27.07
N LEU A 504 -3.70 27.29 -26.70
CA LEU A 504 -3.65 28.42 -27.65
C LEU A 504 -2.21 28.72 -28.10
N ALA A 505 -1.22 28.50 -27.24
CA ALA A 505 0.18 28.70 -27.55
C ALA A 505 0.66 27.72 -28.64
N ASN A 506 0.32 26.44 -28.46
CA ASN A 506 0.68 25.40 -29.41
C ASN A 506 -0.36 25.15 -30.50
N LYS A 507 -1.47 25.94 -30.50
CA LYS A 507 -2.56 25.84 -31.49
C LYS A 507 -3.16 24.44 -31.61
N TYR A 508 -3.38 23.82 -30.48
CA TYR A 508 -3.88 22.46 -30.38
C TYR A 508 -5.12 22.40 -29.50
N SER A 509 -6.14 21.68 -29.90
CA SER A 509 -7.30 21.44 -29.06
C SER A 509 -7.75 19.98 -29.13
N THR A 510 -8.26 19.48 -27.99
CA THR A 510 -8.87 18.17 -27.85
C THR A 510 -10.27 18.28 -27.30
N THR A 511 -11.19 17.57 -27.94
CA THR A 511 -12.54 17.37 -27.40
C THR A 511 -12.77 15.88 -27.19
N ASN A 512 -13.24 15.50 -26.03
CA ASN A 512 -13.53 14.14 -25.69
C ASN A 512 -14.93 14.07 -25.07
N ILE A 513 -15.80 13.28 -25.64
CA ILE A 513 -17.14 13.04 -25.11
C ILE A 513 -17.39 11.54 -25.15
N GLU A 514 -17.75 10.96 -24.03
CA GLU A 514 -18.05 9.53 -23.92
C GLU A 514 -19.31 9.32 -23.06
N TYR A 515 -20.19 8.48 -23.53
CA TYR A 515 -21.26 7.87 -22.77
C TYR A 515 -21.05 6.38 -22.66
N ASN A 516 -21.04 5.87 -21.45
CA ASN A 516 -20.85 4.46 -21.14
C ASN A 516 -22.07 3.95 -20.37
N GLN A 517 -22.71 2.90 -20.87
CA GLN A 517 -23.84 2.25 -20.21
C GLN A 517 -23.67 0.74 -20.21
N ASN A 518 -23.86 0.16 -19.05
CA ASN A 518 -24.06 -1.28 -18.95
C ASN A 518 -25.55 -1.59 -19.22
N LEU A 519 -25.84 -2.25 -20.34
CA LEU A 519 -27.20 -2.55 -20.75
C LEU A 519 -27.78 -3.70 -19.94
N PHE A 520 -26.99 -4.72 -19.70
CA PHE A 520 -27.30 -5.79 -18.75
C PHE A 520 -26.02 -6.44 -18.23
N ASN A 521 -26.08 -6.89 -16.99
CA ASN A 521 -25.03 -7.66 -16.34
C ASN A 521 -25.68 -8.77 -15.54
N ASN A 522 -25.36 -9.99 -15.90
CA ASN A 522 -25.76 -11.17 -15.15
C ASN A 522 -24.63 -12.22 -15.18
N ARG A 523 -24.83 -13.34 -14.50
CA ARG A 523 -23.77 -14.36 -14.41
C ARG A 523 -23.40 -15.03 -15.75
N TYR A 524 -24.19 -14.84 -16.81
CA TYR A 524 -23.99 -15.48 -18.11
C TYR A 524 -23.47 -14.52 -19.17
N ALA A 525 -23.82 -13.24 -19.06
CA ALA A 525 -23.41 -12.24 -20.03
C ALA A 525 -23.40 -10.84 -19.41
N ASP A 526 -22.47 -10.03 -19.89
CA ASP A 526 -22.36 -8.61 -19.61
C ASP A 526 -22.33 -7.90 -20.98
N LEU A 527 -23.26 -7.00 -21.20
CA LEU A 527 -23.31 -6.18 -22.40
C LEU A 527 -23.23 -4.72 -22.02
N SER A 528 -22.19 -4.07 -22.46
CA SER A 528 -22.03 -2.62 -22.36
C SER A 528 -21.99 -1.96 -23.73
N VAL A 529 -22.45 -0.73 -23.76
CA VAL A 529 -22.34 0.14 -24.94
C VAL A 529 -21.57 1.39 -24.53
N ARG A 530 -20.63 1.78 -25.37
CA ARG A 530 -19.95 3.07 -25.29
C ARG A 530 -20.14 3.81 -26.59
N VAL A 531 -20.51 5.05 -26.46
CA VAL A 531 -20.62 5.96 -27.60
C VAL A 531 -19.77 7.17 -27.29
N GLY A 532 -18.85 7.48 -28.16
CA GLY A 532 -17.94 8.57 -27.91
C GLY A 532 -17.43 9.25 -29.17
N MET A 533 -16.82 10.36 -28.91
CA MET A 533 -16.12 11.15 -29.93
C MET A 533 -14.86 11.70 -29.30
N GLN A 534 -13.74 11.49 -29.97
CA GLN A 534 -12.49 12.15 -29.67
C GLN A 534 -12.05 12.94 -30.91
N ARG A 535 -11.89 14.23 -30.73
CA ARG A 535 -11.45 15.11 -31.80
C ARG A 535 -10.19 15.82 -31.31
N SER A 536 -9.17 15.79 -32.14
CA SER A 536 -7.93 16.52 -31.93
C SER A 536 -7.69 17.43 -33.13
N ASP A 537 -7.73 18.72 -32.91
CA ASP A 537 -7.54 19.72 -33.96
C ASP A 537 -6.14 20.35 -33.81
N TYR A 538 -5.34 20.21 -34.84
CA TYR A 538 -4.04 20.85 -34.99
C TYR A 538 -4.17 21.93 -36.08
N LYS A 539 -3.91 23.19 -35.74
CA LYS A 539 -4.10 24.29 -36.71
C LYS A 539 -3.24 24.20 -37.98
N GLU A 540 -2.17 23.42 -37.96
CA GLU A 540 -1.20 23.27 -39.03
C GLU A 540 -1.04 21.85 -39.57
N GLN A 541 -1.81 20.89 -39.07
CA GLN A 541 -1.75 19.48 -39.45
C GLN A 541 -3.16 18.90 -39.65
N GLN A 542 -3.22 17.67 -40.12
CA GLN A 542 -4.47 16.99 -40.35
C GLN A 542 -5.20 16.74 -39.03
N ASN A 543 -6.46 17.22 -38.96
CA ASN A 543 -7.32 17.01 -37.82
C ASN A 543 -7.65 15.52 -37.66
N TYR A 544 -7.62 15.05 -36.45
CA TYR A 544 -8.03 13.70 -36.09
C TYR A 544 -9.43 13.75 -35.48
N ASP A 545 -10.39 13.08 -36.12
CA ASP A 545 -11.78 12.96 -35.62
C ASP A 545 -12.14 11.46 -35.57
N ASP A 546 -12.20 10.92 -34.36
CA ASP A 546 -12.60 9.53 -34.08
C ASP A 546 -13.96 9.52 -33.40
N LYS A 547 -14.97 9.04 -34.10
CA LYS A 547 -16.31 8.78 -33.58
C LYS A 547 -16.50 7.28 -33.47
N TYR A 548 -16.80 6.82 -32.31
CA TYR A 548 -16.90 5.40 -32.04
C TYR A 548 -18.20 5.02 -31.36
N ILE A 549 -18.66 3.85 -31.70
CA ILE A 549 -19.67 3.11 -30.96
C ILE A 549 -19.05 1.75 -30.67
N TYR A 550 -18.87 1.46 -29.41
CA TYR A 550 -18.44 0.15 -28.94
C TYR A 550 -19.61 -0.60 -28.36
N PHE A 551 -19.82 -1.79 -28.84
CA PHE A 551 -20.61 -2.81 -28.18
C PHE A 551 -19.62 -3.83 -27.64
N ASP A 552 -19.59 -3.98 -26.33
CA ASP A 552 -18.77 -4.98 -25.66
C ASP A 552 -19.70 -6.01 -25.03
N LEU A 553 -19.82 -7.13 -25.71
CA LEU A 553 -20.50 -8.31 -25.19
C LEU A 553 -19.46 -9.24 -24.60
N ARG A 554 -19.49 -9.41 -23.29
CA ARG A 554 -18.65 -10.34 -22.57
C ARG A 554 -19.47 -11.53 -22.10
N LEU A 555 -19.00 -12.73 -22.45
CA LEU A 555 -19.55 -13.99 -22.01
C LEU A 555 -18.57 -14.61 -21.00
N PRO A 556 -18.86 -14.55 -19.70
CA PRO A 556 -18.04 -15.21 -18.70
C PRO A 556 -18.29 -16.73 -18.77
N ILE A 557 -17.51 -17.42 -19.59
CA ILE A 557 -17.61 -18.87 -19.79
C ILE A 557 -17.20 -19.61 -18.52
N SER A 558 -16.20 -19.07 -17.84
CA SER A 558 -15.78 -19.50 -16.51
C SER A 558 -15.28 -18.29 -15.71
N LYS A 559 -14.95 -18.46 -14.44
CA LYS A 559 -14.33 -17.38 -13.65
C LYS A 559 -12.96 -16.95 -14.17
N TRP A 560 -12.36 -17.69 -15.10
CA TRP A 560 -11.04 -17.41 -15.68
C TRP A 560 -11.09 -17.04 -17.16
N PHE A 561 -12.13 -17.44 -17.87
CA PHE A 561 -12.22 -17.29 -19.31
C PHE A 561 -13.44 -16.45 -19.71
N ASN A 562 -13.20 -15.43 -20.53
CA ASN A 562 -14.22 -14.59 -21.14
C ASN A 562 -14.03 -14.60 -22.65
N ALA A 563 -15.13 -14.60 -23.37
CA ALA A 563 -15.16 -14.32 -24.79
C ALA A 563 -16.04 -13.09 -25.03
N GLY A 564 -15.78 -12.36 -26.09
CA GLY A 564 -16.54 -11.14 -26.38
C GLY A 564 -16.52 -10.77 -27.85
N LEU A 565 -17.44 -9.91 -28.20
CA LEU A 565 -17.50 -9.23 -29.49
C LEU A 565 -17.53 -7.73 -29.21
N SER A 566 -16.65 -6.99 -29.86
CA SER A 566 -16.66 -5.54 -29.81
C SER A 566 -16.75 -4.97 -31.23
N SER A 567 -17.49 -3.89 -31.36
CA SER A 567 -17.59 -3.21 -32.65
C SER A 567 -17.06 -1.79 -32.51
N ARG A 568 -16.10 -1.42 -33.35
CA ARG A 568 -15.50 -0.08 -33.39
C ARG A 568 -15.45 0.40 -34.83
N ASN A 569 -15.97 1.61 -35.09
CA ASN A 569 -15.91 2.26 -36.40
C ASN A 569 -16.28 1.30 -37.58
N ASN A 570 -17.37 0.53 -37.42
CA ASN A 570 -17.82 -0.50 -38.35
C ASN A 570 -16.89 -1.72 -38.51
N ASN A 571 -15.83 -1.84 -37.73
CA ASN A 571 -15.03 -3.05 -37.67
C ASN A 571 -15.51 -3.90 -36.49
N LEU A 572 -15.74 -5.19 -36.76
CA LEU A 572 -16.12 -6.15 -35.73
C LEU A 572 -14.89 -6.94 -35.30
N LEU A 573 -14.63 -6.93 -33.99
CA LEU A 573 -13.54 -7.69 -33.36
C LEU A 573 -14.15 -8.79 -32.48
N ALA A 574 -13.65 -10.00 -32.65
CA ALA A 574 -13.83 -11.07 -31.67
C ALA A 574 -12.64 -11.08 -30.72
N ASN A 575 -12.92 -11.17 -29.43
CA ASN A 575 -11.88 -11.23 -28.39
C ASN A 575 -12.13 -12.42 -27.46
N ALA A 576 -11.03 -12.98 -26.97
CA ALA A 576 -11.05 -14.01 -25.96
C ALA A 576 -9.97 -13.68 -24.93
N SER A 577 -10.31 -13.77 -23.67
CA SER A 577 -9.36 -13.51 -22.59
C SER A 577 -9.39 -14.61 -21.55
N TYR A 578 -8.21 -15.00 -21.11
CA TYR A 578 -7.98 -15.87 -19.99
C TYR A 578 -7.22 -15.08 -18.92
N LYS A 579 -7.75 -15.01 -17.69
CA LYS A 579 -7.10 -14.34 -16.55
C LYS A 579 -7.29 -15.19 -15.32
N GLN A 580 -6.17 -15.54 -14.70
CA GLN A 580 -6.17 -16.30 -13.46
C GLN A 580 -5.23 -15.67 -12.44
N SER A 581 -5.75 -15.47 -11.23
CA SER A 581 -4.97 -15.06 -10.08
C SER A 581 -4.75 -16.27 -9.17
N PHE A 582 -3.53 -16.39 -8.66
CA PHE A 582 -3.12 -17.45 -7.77
C PHE A 582 -2.81 -16.88 -6.39
N ASN A 583 -3.47 -17.38 -5.39
CA ASN A 583 -3.18 -17.02 -4.00
C ASN A 583 -2.07 -17.93 -3.46
N ASN A 584 -1.12 -17.35 -2.76
CA ASN A 584 0.01 -18.07 -2.13
C ASN A 584 0.92 -18.83 -3.10
N SER A 585 1.03 -18.36 -4.33
CA SER A 585 1.94 -18.88 -5.36
C SER A 585 2.98 -17.83 -5.73
N VAL A 586 4.14 -18.28 -6.23
CA VAL A 586 5.16 -17.39 -6.80
C VAL A 586 4.60 -16.63 -8.01
N ILE A 587 3.80 -17.29 -8.82
CA ILE A 587 3.05 -16.64 -9.90
C ILE A 587 1.79 -16.08 -9.27
N SER A 588 1.63 -14.75 -9.30
CA SER A 588 0.47 -14.07 -8.75
C SER A 588 -0.68 -13.96 -9.75
N ASN A 589 -0.36 -13.69 -11.02
CA ASN A 589 -1.36 -13.54 -12.07
C ASN A 589 -0.83 -14.03 -13.40
N VAL A 590 -1.70 -14.61 -14.20
CA VAL A 590 -1.47 -14.95 -15.61
C VAL A 590 -2.63 -14.41 -16.42
N GLY A 591 -2.35 -13.77 -17.53
CA GLY A 591 -3.36 -13.31 -18.47
C GLY A 591 -2.94 -13.56 -19.92
N ILE A 592 -3.90 -13.92 -20.74
CA ILE A 592 -3.77 -14.03 -22.20
C ILE A 592 -4.99 -13.36 -22.79
N ASP A 593 -4.75 -12.44 -23.71
CA ASP A 593 -5.80 -11.75 -24.45
C ASP A 593 -5.55 -11.99 -25.94
N LEU A 594 -6.56 -12.46 -26.67
CA LEU A 594 -6.55 -12.70 -28.10
C LEU A 594 -7.63 -11.84 -28.75
N SER A 595 -7.33 -11.21 -29.86
CA SER A 595 -8.31 -10.48 -30.64
C SER A 595 -8.11 -10.70 -32.13
N GLN A 596 -9.23 -10.82 -32.85
CA GLN A 596 -9.29 -11.05 -34.26
C GLN A 596 -10.30 -10.10 -34.91
N VAL A 597 -9.91 -9.41 -35.97
CA VAL A 597 -10.85 -8.66 -36.79
C VAL A 597 -11.69 -9.64 -37.62
N VAL A 598 -12.99 -9.66 -37.39
CA VAL A 598 -13.93 -10.57 -38.06
C VAL A 598 -14.49 -9.93 -39.32
N ASN A 599 -14.75 -8.63 -39.28
CA ASN A 599 -15.27 -7.89 -40.42
C ASN A 599 -14.66 -6.48 -40.44
N ARG A 600 -14.13 -6.09 -41.60
CA ARG A 600 -13.50 -4.78 -41.83
C ARG A 600 -14.23 -4.06 -42.93
N LYS A 601 -14.84 -2.93 -42.60
CA LYS A 601 -15.50 -2.07 -43.60
C LYS A 601 -14.63 -0.90 -44.09
N ASN A 602 -13.70 -0.44 -43.28
CA ASN A 602 -12.74 0.62 -43.62
C ASN A 602 -11.34 0.03 -43.69
N TYR A 603 -10.72 0.10 -44.86
CA TYR A 603 -9.31 -0.21 -45.07
C TYR A 603 -8.44 0.95 -44.58
N ASP A 604 -8.29 1.12 -43.30
CA ASP A 604 -7.23 1.95 -42.78
C ASP A 604 -5.94 1.10 -42.77
N ILE A 605 -4.90 1.62 -43.37
CA ILE A 605 -3.72 0.91 -43.91
C ILE A 605 -2.85 0.21 -42.84
N SER A 606 -3.19 0.28 -41.57
CA SER A 606 -2.25 -0.09 -40.48
C SER A 606 -2.75 -0.99 -39.36
N SER A 607 -3.92 -1.58 -39.44
CA SER A 607 -4.40 -2.45 -38.37
C SER A 607 -4.26 -3.93 -38.72
N ASP A 608 -3.44 -4.64 -37.99
CA ASP A 608 -3.28 -6.09 -38.09
C ASP A 608 -4.58 -6.82 -37.78
N ASP A 609 -4.84 -7.90 -38.51
CA ASP A 609 -6.09 -8.67 -38.40
C ASP A 609 -6.14 -9.49 -37.10
N PHE A 610 -5.00 -9.92 -36.62
CA PHE A 610 -4.88 -10.73 -35.41
C PHE A 610 -3.88 -10.08 -34.43
N MET A 611 -4.26 -10.02 -33.18
CA MET A 611 -3.40 -9.58 -32.07
C MET A 611 -3.49 -10.59 -30.92
N ALA A 612 -2.35 -10.90 -30.36
CA ALA A 612 -2.24 -11.71 -29.15
C ALA A 612 -1.37 -10.99 -28.12
N SER A 613 -1.81 -11.01 -26.89
CA SER A 613 -0.98 -10.54 -25.77
C SER A 613 -1.08 -11.47 -24.58
N GLY A 614 -0.01 -11.54 -23.81
CA GLY A 614 0.00 -12.33 -22.60
C GLY A 614 0.94 -11.73 -21.57
N TYR A 615 0.65 -11.97 -20.30
CA TYR A 615 1.52 -11.57 -19.21
C TYR A 615 1.53 -12.59 -18.08
N VAL A 616 2.65 -12.62 -17.40
CA VAL A 616 2.84 -13.36 -16.16
C VAL A 616 3.38 -12.39 -15.12
N SER A 617 2.63 -12.20 -14.04
CA SER A 617 3.10 -11.46 -12.88
C SER A 617 3.54 -12.44 -11.80
N TYR A 618 4.66 -12.13 -11.17
CA TYR A 618 5.17 -12.91 -10.06
C TYR A 618 5.35 -12.04 -8.82
N ASP A 619 5.14 -12.66 -7.67
CA ASP A 619 5.32 -12.06 -6.37
C ASP A 619 6.01 -13.06 -5.45
N THR A 620 7.29 -12.82 -5.21
CA THR A 620 8.10 -13.61 -4.29
C THR A 620 8.30 -12.82 -3.00
N LYS A 621 8.83 -13.44 -1.98
CA LYS A 621 9.25 -12.70 -0.77
C LYS A 621 10.46 -11.78 -1.00
N TYR A 622 11.08 -11.82 -2.16
CA TYR A 622 12.31 -11.10 -2.47
C TYR A 622 12.12 -9.99 -3.49
N ASN A 623 11.22 -10.18 -4.45
CA ASN A 623 10.94 -9.23 -5.51
C ASN A 623 9.57 -9.50 -6.15
N THR A 624 9.04 -8.48 -6.80
CA THR A 624 7.84 -8.57 -7.66
C THR A 624 8.19 -8.14 -9.07
N GLY A 625 7.44 -8.64 -10.03
CA GLY A 625 7.63 -8.22 -11.41
C GLY A 625 6.58 -8.78 -12.36
N THR A 626 6.66 -8.31 -13.60
CA THR A 626 5.79 -8.75 -14.69
C THR A 626 6.62 -8.95 -15.95
N LEU A 627 6.37 -10.05 -16.62
CA LEU A 627 6.80 -10.34 -17.96
C LEU A 627 5.58 -10.27 -18.86
N SER A 628 5.60 -9.48 -19.92
CA SER A 628 4.55 -9.41 -20.92
C SER A 628 5.11 -9.53 -22.33
N ALA A 629 4.32 -10.15 -23.18
CA ALA A 629 4.59 -10.25 -24.59
C ALA A 629 3.33 -9.93 -25.38
N SER A 630 3.44 -9.22 -26.47
CA SER A 630 2.35 -8.99 -27.39
C SER A 630 2.85 -9.10 -28.83
N GLY A 631 1.98 -9.51 -29.71
CA GLY A 631 2.31 -9.64 -31.10
C GLY A 631 1.09 -9.52 -32.00
N SER A 632 1.36 -9.04 -33.20
CA SER A 632 0.46 -8.98 -34.33
C SER A 632 1.23 -9.45 -35.59
N GLU A 633 0.65 -9.36 -36.77
CA GLU A 633 1.35 -9.75 -38.01
C GLU A 633 2.67 -8.98 -38.22
N ASN A 634 2.69 -7.70 -37.87
CA ASN A 634 3.80 -6.80 -38.20
C ASN A 634 4.49 -6.22 -36.97
N SER A 635 4.09 -6.62 -35.77
CA SER A 635 4.62 -6.02 -34.54
C SER A 635 4.76 -7.06 -33.45
N HIS A 636 5.92 -7.08 -32.80
CA HIS A 636 6.18 -7.90 -31.63
C HIS A 636 6.79 -7.05 -30.52
N SER A 637 6.29 -7.19 -29.31
CA SER A 637 6.86 -6.53 -28.14
C SER A 637 7.04 -7.48 -26.97
N PHE A 638 8.14 -7.28 -26.26
CA PHE A 638 8.44 -7.95 -25.02
C PHE A 638 8.77 -6.89 -23.96
N ASN A 639 8.13 -6.98 -22.81
CA ASN A 639 8.40 -6.08 -21.70
C ASN A 639 8.65 -6.90 -20.43
N TYR A 640 9.67 -6.51 -19.72
CA TYR A 640 10.01 -7.05 -18.41
C TYR A 640 10.15 -5.92 -17.42
N ASN A 641 9.54 -6.03 -16.28
CA ASN A 641 9.80 -5.17 -15.14
C ASN A 641 9.96 -5.98 -13.86
N SER A 642 10.83 -5.52 -13.00
CA SER A 642 11.08 -6.12 -11.70
C SER A 642 11.44 -5.05 -10.70
N GLN A 643 10.99 -5.23 -9.47
CA GLN A 643 11.34 -4.34 -8.37
C GLN A 643 11.50 -5.11 -7.07
N GLY A 644 12.28 -4.55 -6.19
CA GLY A 644 12.51 -5.10 -4.86
C GLY A 644 13.40 -4.20 -4.03
N SER A 645 13.75 -4.69 -2.86
CA SER A 645 14.63 -3.99 -1.93
C SER A 645 15.65 -4.92 -1.30
N ILE A 646 16.80 -4.35 -0.95
CA ILE A 646 17.89 -5.00 -0.22
C ILE A 646 18.07 -4.22 1.07
N ALA A 647 17.78 -4.84 2.20
CA ALA A 647 18.01 -4.27 3.52
C ALA A 647 19.30 -4.82 4.11
N ALA A 648 20.15 -3.96 4.61
CA ALA A 648 21.43 -4.30 5.20
C ALA A 648 21.61 -3.64 6.57
N THR A 649 22.17 -4.38 7.50
CA THR A 649 22.72 -3.89 8.75
C THR A 649 24.12 -4.45 8.90
N ALA A 650 24.87 -4.08 9.93
CA ALA A 650 26.22 -4.63 10.14
C ALA A 650 26.28 -6.17 10.19
N LYS A 651 25.17 -6.83 10.59
CA LYS A 651 25.13 -8.30 10.80
C LYS A 651 24.11 -9.01 9.90
N HIS A 652 23.23 -8.30 9.26
CA HIS A 652 22.10 -8.89 8.54
C HIS A 652 21.97 -8.31 7.14
N LEU A 653 21.76 -9.17 6.17
CA LEU A 653 21.35 -8.86 4.81
C LEU A 653 20.04 -9.60 4.52
N ALA A 654 19.05 -8.91 4.00
CA ALA A 654 17.76 -9.50 3.65
C ALA A 654 17.16 -8.79 2.43
N LEU A 655 16.36 -9.54 1.68
CA LEU A 655 15.69 -9.06 0.47
C LEU A 655 14.19 -8.89 0.74
N GLY A 656 13.58 -7.90 0.13
CA GLY A 656 12.15 -7.63 0.19
C GLY A 656 11.53 -7.41 -1.18
N ASN A 657 10.24 -7.64 -1.28
CA ASN A 657 9.48 -7.56 -2.52
C ASN A 657 8.84 -6.19 -2.79
N ASN A 658 9.07 -5.21 -1.93
CA ASN A 658 8.50 -3.87 -2.07
C ASN A 658 9.60 -2.81 -1.98
N THR A 659 9.39 -1.65 -2.58
CA THR A 659 10.35 -0.53 -2.66
C THR A 659 10.03 0.55 -1.63
N LEU A 660 10.08 0.20 -0.34
CA LEU A 660 9.94 1.14 0.76
C LEU A 660 11.28 1.40 1.43
N ASN A 661 11.47 2.59 1.95
CA ASN A 661 12.76 3.09 2.41
C ASN A 661 13.05 2.80 3.89
N SER A 662 12.34 1.89 4.52
CA SER A 662 12.59 1.38 5.86
C SER A 662 11.97 0.00 6.03
N GLY A 663 12.17 -0.65 7.16
CA GLY A 663 11.51 -1.92 7.44
C GLY A 663 12.01 -2.65 8.66
N VAL A 664 11.55 -3.89 8.78
CA VAL A 664 11.97 -4.80 9.87
C VAL A 664 12.53 -6.09 9.29
N ILE A 665 13.66 -6.54 9.80
CA ILE A 665 14.18 -7.88 9.60
C ILE A 665 13.74 -8.73 10.78
N ILE A 666 13.03 -9.81 10.50
CA ILE A 666 12.56 -10.75 11.51
C ILE A 666 13.33 -12.06 11.38
N GLU A 667 14.06 -12.41 12.43
CA GLU A 667 14.78 -13.68 12.48
C GLU A 667 13.91 -14.74 13.17
N THR A 668 13.37 -15.63 12.39
CA THR A 668 12.47 -16.68 12.88
C THR A 668 13.17 -18.01 13.14
N GLY A 669 14.22 -18.31 12.38
CA GLY A 669 14.92 -19.59 12.49
C GLY A 669 14.04 -20.80 12.22
N LEU A 670 12.91 -20.63 11.51
CA LEU A 670 11.98 -21.71 11.20
C LEU A 670 12.64 -22.72 10.24
N LYS A 671 12.42 -24.01 10.50
CA LYS A 671 12.85 -25.12 9.67
C LYS A 671 11.69 -25.67 8.83
N ASP A 672 12.02 -26.37 7.75
CA ASP A 672 11.13 -27.26 6.98
C ASP A 672 9.78 -26.68 6.60
N LYS A 673 9.73 -25.59 5.87
CA LYS A 673 8.46 -24.96 5.48
C LYS A 673 7.55 -24.55 6.64
N GLY A 674 8.07 -24.51 7.88
CA GLY A 674 7.38 -23.94 9.01
C GLY A 674 6.99 -22.50 8.72
N LYS A 675 5.80 -22.10 9.14
CA LYS A 675 5.25 -20.76 8.92
C LYS A 675 4.72 -20.19 10.21
N MET A 676 4.88 -18.91 10.37
CA MET A 676 4.18 -18.08 11.36
C MET A 676 3.76 -16.77 10.72
N SER A 677 3.02 -15.95 11.40
CA SER A 677 2.65 -14.63 10.91
C SER A 677 3.13 -13.52 11.84
N ALA A 678 3.40 -12.35 11.24
CA ALA A 678 3.55 -11.08 11.94
C ALA A 678 2.38 -10.17 11.58
N LEU A 679 1.60 -9.77 12.58
CA LEU A 679 0.60 -8.74 12.44
C LEU A 679 1.26 -7.38 12.68
N ILE A 680 1.32 -6.55 11.63
CA ILE A 680 1.92 -5.22 11.69
C ILE A 680 0.82 -4.19 11.41
N ASN A 681 0.44 -3.43 12.43
CA ASN A 681 -0.65 -2.45 12.34
C ASN A 681 -1.93 -2.99 11.67
N GLY A 682 -2.32 -4.23 11.97
CA GLY A 682 -3.51 -4.87 11.43
C GLY A 682 -3.32 -5.66 10.12
N GLN A 683 -2.15 -5.59 9.49
CA GLN A 683 -1.83 -6.37 8.29
C GLN A 683 -1.01 -7.61 8.64
N ASP A 684 -1.45 -8.78 8.18
CA ASP A 684 -0.76 -10.04 8.38
C ASP A 684 0.32 -10.26 7.30
N TYR A 685 1.53 -10.61 7.76
CA TYR A 685 2.67 -10.99 6.93
C TYR A 685 3.10 -12.40 7.28
N ILE A 686 3.17 -13.28 6.27
CA ILE A 686 3.62 -14.67 6.46
C ILE A 686 5.14 -14.71 6.55
N LEU A 687 5.64 -15.28 7.63
CA LEU A 687 7.07 -15.48 7.89
C LEU A 687 7.44 -16.93 7.63
N SER A 688 8.58 -17.16 6.99
CA SER A 688 9.09 -18.51 6.70
C SER A 688 10.61 -18.54 6.65
N GLY A 689 11.20 -19.67 6.97
CA GLY A 689 12.65 -19.89 6.95
C GLY A 689 13.39 -19.11 8.03
N LYS A 690 14.63 -18.69 7.77
CA LYS A 690 15.50 -18.10 8.80
C LYS A 690 15.27 -16.60 9.01
N LYS A 691 15.15 -15.85 7.92
CA LYS A 691 15.07 -14.40 7.93
C LYS A 691 13.98 -13.91 6.97
N ASN A 692 13.26 -12.88 7.38
CA ASN A 692 12.25 -12.23 6.55
C ASN A 692 12.45 -10.71 6.68
N PHE A 693 12.54 -10.00 5.57
CA PHE A 693 12.50 -8.55 5.53
C PHE A 693 11.10 -8.12 5.12
N ILE A 694 10.51 -7.26 5.91
CA ILE A 694 9.22 -6.63 5.64
C ILE A 694 9.50 -5.14 5.43
N PRO A 695 9.44 -4.66 4.18
CA PRO A 695 9.54 -3.24 3.88
C PRO A 695 8.35 -2.48 4.48
N LEU A 696 8.61 -1.36 5.13
CA LEU A 696 7.62 -0.51 5.79
C LEU A 696 7.87 0.96 5.46
N SER A 697 6.82 1.76 5.47
CA SER A 697 6.95 3.20 5.23
C SER A 697 7.73 3.87 6.36
N PRO A 698 8.66 4.78 6.06
CA PRO A 698 9.32 5.57 7.08
C PRO A 698 8.38 6.59 7.73
N TYR A 699 8.85 7.24 8.78
CA TYR A 699 8.14 8.25 9.57
C TYR A 699 6.85 7.71 10.19
N LYS A 700 6.91 6.50 10.74
CA LYS A 700 5.73 5.87 11.32
C LYS A 700 6.12 4.93 12.46
N GLU A 701 5.23 4.85 13.43
CA GLU A 701 5.27 3.85 14.51
C GLU A 701 4.51 2.60 14.08
N TYR A 702 5.09 1.45 14.35
CA TYR A 702 4.50 0.15 14.05
C TYR A 702 4.47 -0.73 15.29
N THR A 703 3.33 -1.36 15.53
CA THR A 703 3.20 -2.48 16.45
C THR A 703 3.34 -3.78 15.67
N VAL A 704 4.34 -4.58 16.03
CA VAL A 704 4.60 -5.90 15.44
C VAL A 704 4.21 -6.97 16.46
N GLU A 705 3.21 -7.78 16.13
CA GLU A 705 2.77 -8.90 16.97
C GLU A 705 2.96 -10.21 16.22
N PHE A 706 3.69 -11.15 16.84
CA PHE A 706 3.92 -12.47 16.27
C PHE A 706 2.81 -13.43 16.65
N ARG A 707 2.35 -14.22 15.66
CA ARG A 707 1.23 -15.17 15.80
C ARG A 707 1.53 -16.48 15.08
N ASN A 708 0.85 -17.54 15.49
CA ASN A 708 0.83 -18.77 14.71
C ASN A 708 0.09 -18.55 13.39
N ASP A 709 0.62 -19.09 12.31
CA ASP A 709 -0.13 -19.17 11.06
C ASP A 709 -1.20 -20.27 11.18
N LYS A 710 -2.46 -19.92 10.96
CA LYS A 710 -3.60 -20.86 11.02
C LYS A 710 -3.50 -22.01 10.02
N ASN A 711 -2.73 -21.82 8.96
CA ASN A 711 -2.48 -22.82 7.92
C ASN A 711 -1.21 -23.64 8.14
N SER A 712 -0.45 -23.36 9.21
CA SER A 712 0.73 -24.15 9.58
C SER A 712 0.33 -25.39 10.36
N LEU A 713 0.89 -26.53 9.99
CA LEU A 713 0.73 -27.76 10.77
C LEU A 713 1.62 -27.77 12.01
N ASP A 714 2.69 -26.99 12.01
CA ASP A 714 3.60 -26.88 13.14
C ASP A 714 3.06 -25.85 14.14
N SER A 715 3.07 -26.21 15.42
CA SER A 715 2.77 -25.25 16.49
C SER A 715 4.01 -24.41 16.79
N VAL A 716 3.84 -23.09 16.80
CA VAL A 716 4.92 -22.17 17.14
C VAL A 716 4.60 -21.53 18.50
N THR A 717 5.43 -21.81 19.49
CA THR A 717 5.36 -21.15 20.80
C THR A 717 6.30 -19.96 20.81
N ILE A 718 5.79 -18.79 21.19
CA ILE A 718 6.56 -17.55 21.29
C ILE A 718 6.75 -17.24 22.78
N GLY A 719 7.97 -17.36 23.26
CA GLY A 719 8.34 -17.13 24.67
C GLY A 719 8.39 -15.63 24.96
N GLN A 720 9.39 -14.94 24.42
CA GLN A 720 9.57 -13.52 24.59
C GLN A 720 9.54 -12.78 23.25
N GLY A 721 9.31 -11.47 23.29
CA GLY A 721 9.29 -10.63 22.10
C GLY A 721 8.05 -10.82 21.22
N ARG A 722 6.93 -11.29 21.80
CA ARG A 722 5.69 -11.51 21.04
C ARG A 722 5.11 -10.22 20.45
N LYS A 723 5.20 -9.11 21.19
CA LYS A 723 4.75 -7.79 20.75
C LYS A 723 5.89 -6.80 20.87
N ASN A 724 6.18 -6.08 19.78
CA ASN A 724 7.24 -5.10 19.72
C ASN A 724 6.68 -3.82 19.09
N THR A 725 7.16 -2.68 19.55
CA THR A 725 6.89 -1.38 18.93
C THR A 725 8.16 -0.89 18.28
N VAL A 726 8.07 -0.50 17.01
CA VAL A 726 9.20 0.04 16.26
C VAL A 726 8.82 1.38 15.62
N ILE A 727 9.69 2.36 15.74
CA ILE A 727 9.58 3.68 15.12
C ILE A 727 10.66 3.75 14.05
N LEU A 728 10.24 3.95 12.80
CA LEU A 728 11.11 3.87 11.65
C LEU A 728 11.23 5.22 10.93
N TYR A 729 12.47 5.64 10.73
CA TYR A 729 12.88 6.73 9.87
C TYR A 729 13.42 6.21 8.55
N PRO A 730 13.63 7.05 7.51
CA PRO A 730 14.20 6.58 6.24
C PRO A 730 15.54 5.87 6.45
N GLY A 731 15.71 4.73 5.80
CA GLY A 731 16.89 3.87 5.93
C GLY A 731 16.92 2.98 7.15
N ASN A 732 16.04 3.18 8.12
CA ASN A 732 16.01 2.34 9.33
C ASN A 732 15.59 0.91 9.02
N VAL A 733 16.35 -0.02 9.55
CA VAL A 733 16.04 -1.46 9.52
C VAL A 733 16.13 -1.99 10.96
N SER A 734 14.99 -2.14 11.61
CA SER A 734 14.95 -2.75 12.95
C SER A 734 15.06 -4.27 12.83
N VAL A 735 15.86 -4.88 13.70
CA VAL A 735 16.03 -6.34 13.73
C VAL A 735 15.27 -6.89 14.94
N LEU A 736 14.28 -7.74 14.65
CA LEU A 736 13.46 -8.39 15.66
C LEU A 736 13.81 -9.89 15.74
N GLN A 737 14.10 -10.35 16.95
CA GLN A 737 14.51 -11.74 17.25
C GLN A 737 13.60 -12.32 18.32
N PRO A 738 12.31 -12.64 17.99
CA PRO A 738 11.43 -13.27 18.94
C PRO A 738 11.96 -14.65 19.36
N GLU A 739 11.83 -14.98 20.64
CA GLU A 739 12.12 -16.33 21.10
C GLU A 739 11.04 -17.29 20.62
N ILE A 740 11.37 -18.06 19.59
CA ILE A 740 10.44 -18.98 18.92
C ILE A 740 10.85 -20.40 19.22
N LYS A 741 9.86 -21.25 19.51
CA LYS A 741 10.01 -22.71 19.60
C LYS A 741 9.07 -23.35 18.59
N GLN A 742 9.62 -24.07 17.62
CA GLN A 742 8.85 -24.79 16.60
C GLN A 742 8.54 -26.20 17.10
N MET A 743 7.36 -26.34 17.66
CA MET A 743 6.94 -27.53 18.38
C MET A 743 6.36 -28.58 17.45
N VAL A 744 6.78 -29.82 17.64
CA VAL A 744 6.15 -31.01 17.09
C VAL A 744 5.97 -32.06 18.20
N THR A 745 4.88 -32.79 18.18
CA THR A 745 4.65 -33.90 19.10
C THR A 745 5.18 -35.17 18.48
N ILE A 746 6.06 -35.84 19.16
CA ILE A 746 6.64 -37.12 18.73
C ILE A 746 6.13 -38.25 19.59
N PHE A 747 5.90 -39.36 18.96
CA PHE A 747 5.63 -40.65 19.59
C PHE A 747 6.71 -41.61 19.13
N GLY A 748 7.12 -42.53 19.96
CA GLY A 748 8.11 -43.52 19.61
C GLY A 748 8.38 -44.49 20.75
N ARG A 749 9.18 -45.50 20.47
CA ARG A 749 9.68 -46.45 21.45
C ARG A 749 11.18 -46.30 21.57
N VAL A 750 11.68 -46.24 22.80
CA VAL A 750 13.12 -46.11 23.02
C VAL A 750 13.76 -47.45 23.25
N LEU A 751 14.82 -47.70 22.52
CA LEU A 751 15.66 -48.88 22.65
C LEU A 751 17.09 -48.48 23.07
N TYR A 752 17.70 -49.30 23.95
CA TYR A 752 19.10 -49.20 24.26
C TYR A 752 19.99 -49.73 23.11
N PRO A 753 21.33 -49.53 23.16
CA PRO A 753 22.23 -50.01 22.14
C PRO A 753 22.22 -51.52 21.94
N ASP A 754 21.89 -52.28 22.98
CA ASP A 754 21.76 -53.75 22.99
C ASP A 754 20.42 -54.24 22.44
N GLY A 755 19.49 -53.31 22.14
CA GLY A 755 18.17 -53.65 21.67
C GLY A 755 17.09 -53.82 22.74
N GLU A 756 17.46 -53.75 24.04
CA GLU A 756 16.47 -53.78 25.11
C GLU A 756 15.59 -52.53 25.13
N VAL A 757 14.34 -52.72 25.58
CA VAL A 757 13.35 -51.63 25.67
C VAL A 757 13.59 -50.79 26.94
N ALA A 758 13.58 -49.49 26.82
CA ALA A 758 13.71 -48.57 27.93
C ALA A 758 12.37 -48.43 28.68
N VAL A 759 12.04 -49.33 29.60
CA VAL A 759 10.79 -49.40 30.34
C VAL A 759 10.82 -48.49 31.56
N ASN A 760 9.74 -47.68 31.76
CA ASN A 760 9.57 -46.79 32.91
C ASN A 760 10.77 -45.82 33.12
N LYS A 761 11.38 -45.32 32.01
CA LYS A 761 12.54 -44.44 32.05
C LYS A 761 12.18 -43.00 31.85
N ASN A 762 12.90 -42.11 32.52
CA ASN A 762 12.73 -40.68 32.31
C ASN A 762 13.44 -40.27 31.02
N ILE A 763 12.66 -39.69 30.12
CA ILE A 763 13.14 -39.10 28.87
C ILE A 763 13.10 -37.58 29.01
N HIS A 764 14.16 -36.95 28.60
CA HIS A 764 14.29 -35.49 28.64
C HIS A 764 14.64 -34.95 27.24
N ASN A 765 14.14 -33.78 26.97
CA ASN A 765 14.67 -32.88 25.97
C ASN A 765 14.89 -31.50 26.59
N HIS A 766 15.27 -30.50 25.79
CA HIS A 766 15.51 -29.14 26.27
C HIS A 766 14.24 -28.37 26.70
N ILE A 767 13.03 -28.91 26.45
CA ILE A 767 11.75 -28.27 26.77
C ILE A 767 11.07 -28.96 27.94
N GLY A 768 11.09 -30.29 27.95
CA GLY A 768 10.27 -31.05 28.88
C GLY A 768 10.79 -32.45 29.12
N LYS A 769 10.00 -33.21 29.83
CA LYS A 769 10.26 -34.62 30.18
C LYS A 769 9.02 -35.46 29.98
N ALA A 770 9.23 -36.70 29.67
CA ALA A 770 8.21 -37.75 29.64
C ALA A 770 8.74 -39.02 30.31
N ILE A 771 7.88 -40.00 30.59
CA ILE A 771 8.26 -41.30 31.09
C ILE A 771 7.79 -42.32 30.05
N THR A 772 8.67 -43.28 29.70
CA THR A 772 8.28 -44.42 28.86
C THR A 772 7.35 -45.36 29.62
N ASP A 773 6.41 -45.97 28.94
CA ASP A 773 5.53 -47.00 29.49
C ASP A 773 6.19 -48.38 29.55
N GLU A 774 5.37 -49.43 29.84
CA GLU A 774 5.82 -50.80 29.90
C GLU A 774 6.35 -51.37 28.59
N ASN A 775 6.03 -50.74 27.44
CA ASN A 775 6.48 -51.08 26.12
C ASN A 775 7.64 -50.18 25.64
N GLY A 776 8.14 -49.25 26.49
CA GLY A 776 9.13 -48.22 26.15
C GLY A 776 8.57 -47.13 25.27
N GLU A 777 7.24 -47.01 25.13
CA GLU A 777 6.60 -45.99 24.31
C GLU A 777 6.50 -44.70 25.07
N PHE A 778 6.56 -43.58 24.35
CA PHE A 778 6.44 -42.25 24.93
C PHE A 778 5.73 -41.29 23.99
N SER A 779 5.21 -40.18 24.55
CA SER A 779 4.73 -39.00 23.86
C SER A 779 5.45 -37.77 24.43
N LEU A 780 6.03 -36.93 23.55
CA LEU A 780 6.78 -35.78 23.99
C LEU A 780 6.76 -34.66 22.95
N ASP A 781 6.53 -33.44 23.40
CA ASP A 781 6.70 -32.24 22.56
C ASP A 781 8.17 -31.86 22.48
N ILE A 782 8.65 -31.57 21.28
CA ILE A 782 10.04 -31.23 21.02
C ILE A 782 10.15 -30.03 20.04
N ASP A 783 11.13 -29.16 20.28
CA ASP A 783 11.47 -28.12 19.33
C ASP A 783 12.35 -28.74 18.21
N LYS A 784 11.90 -28.68 16.99
CA LYS A 784 12.61 -29.18 15.79
C LYS A 784 14.04 -28.64 15.65
N ARG A 785 14.33 -27.50 16.24
CA ARG A 785 15.69 -26.91 16.19
C ARG A 785 16.70 -27.64 17.07
N TYR A 786 16.20 -28.34 18.11
CA TYR A 786 17.01 -29.10 19.05
C TYR A 786 16.52 -30.54 19.12
N PRO A 787 16.71 -31.34 18.09
CA PRO A 787 16.13 -32.68 17.94
C PRO A 787 16.88 -33.73 18.73
N MET A 788 17.08 -33.50 20.01
CA MET A 788 17.81 -34.42 20.90
C MET A 788 16.87 -35.00 21.93
N LEU A 789 16.95 -36.30 22.12
CA LEU A 789 16.27 -37.05 23.18
C LEU A 789 17.35 -37.62 24.11
N THR A 790 17.14 -37.51 25.38
CA THR A 790 18.07 -37.98 26.40
C THR A 790 17.32 -38.90 27.38
N VAL A 791 17.79 -40.08 27.58
CA VAL A 791 17.35 -41.05 28.61
C VAL A 791 18.34 -40.99 29.77
N ILE A 792 17.82 -40.78 30.98
CA ILE A 792 18.64 -40.73 32.19
C ILE A 792 18.38 -41.99 33.00
N GLU A 793 19.45 -42.76 33.21
CA GLU A 793 19.43 -43.98 34.00
C GLU A 793 19.50 -43.66 35.50
N THR A 794 19.05 -44.64 36.30
CA THR A 794 19.09 -44.50 37.77
C THR A 794 20.52 -44.45 38.33
N ASN A 795 21.51 -44.99 37.63
CA ASN A 795 22.92 -44.92 37.92
C ASN A 795 23.60 -43.60 37.48
N GLY A 796 22.87 -42.74 36.80
CA GLY A 796 23.39 -41.49 36.29
C GLY A 796 23.95 -41.55 34.87
N ASP A 797 23.96 -42.70 34.23
CA ASP A 797 24.33 -42.81 32.82
C ASP A 797 23.34 -42.14 31.92
N ILE A 798 23.87 -41.55 30.85
CA ILE A 798 23.07 -40.81 29.86
C ILE A 798 23.15 -41.52 28.51
N CYS A 799 21.96 -41.86 27.99
CA CYS A 799 21.81 -42.35 26.63
C CYS A 799 21.12 -41.33 25.75
N GLU A 800 21.74 -40.89 24.66
CA GLU A 800 21.24 -39.81 23.78
C GLU A 800 20.90 -40.35 22.39
N SER A 801 19.84 -39.80 21.83
CA SER A 801 19.46 -40.03 20.43
C SER A 801 19.17 -38.70 19.72
N LYS A 802 19.80 -38.55 18.56
CA LYS A 802 19.46 -37.43 17.67
C LYS A 802 18.35 -37.86 16.72
N LEU A 803 17.23 -37.15 16.77
CA LEU A 803 16.06 -37.46 15.95
C LEU A 803 16.14 -36.76 14.59
N ASP A 804 15.66 -37.44 13.55
CA ASP A 804 15.41 -36.82 12.27
C ASP A 804 13.97 -36.25 12.23
N LEU A 805 13.86 -34.93 12.41
CA LEU A 805 12.59 -34.22 12.43
C LEU A 805 12.36 -33.35 11.17
N ASP A 806 13.23 -33.45 10.17
CA ASP A 806 13.22 -32.53 9.04
C ASP A 806 11.91 -32.58 8.22
N THR A 807 11.21 -33.70 8.19
CA THR A 807 9.93 -33.87 7.49
C THR A 807 8.73 -33.94 8.44
N VAL A 808 8.96 -33.93 9.75
CA VAL A 808 7.91 -34.10 10.76
C VAL A 808 7.09 -32.81 10.89
N ARG A 809 5.75 -32.96 10.90
CA ARG A 809 4.81 -31.86 11.11
C ARG A 809 3.68 -32.30 12.02
N GLY A 810 3.28 -31.39 12.91
CA GLY A 810 2.25 -31.67 13.88
C GLY A 810 2.64 -32.78 14.83
N ALA A 811 2.08 -33.98 14.64
CA ALA A 811 2.35 -35.16 15.47
C ALA A 811 2.78 -36.33 14.57
N LYS A 812 3.79 -37.11 15.00
CA LYS A 812 4.32 -38.23 14.22
C LYS A 812 4.87 -39.35 15.10
N TRP A 813 4.56 -40.60 14.72
CA TRP A 813 5.19 -41.78 15.23
C TRP A 813 6.54 -41.99 14.53
N LEU A 814 7.65 -42.03 15.31
CA LEU A 814 9.02 -42.17 14.80
C LEU A 814 9.52 -43.62 14.78
N GLY A 815 8.73 -44.57 15.30
CA GLY A 815 9.15 -45.96 15.43
C GLY A 815 10.12 -46.22 16.57
N ASP A 816 11.01 -47.18 16.38
CA ASP A 816 12.06 -47.55 17.34
C ASP A 816 13.22 -46.56 17.27
N ILE A 817 13.46 -45.90 18.40
CA ILE A 817 14.52 -44.88 18.53
C ILE A 817 15.65 -45.48 19.36
N GLN A 818 16.76 -45.83 18.73
CA GLN A 818 17.92 -46.36 19.40
C GLN A 818 18.76 -45.23 19.99
N CYS A 819 19.00 -45.24 21.29
CA CYS A 819 19.89 -44.28 21.92
C CYS A 819 21.33 -44.82 22.02
N LYS A 820 22.31 -43.93 22.21
CA LYS A 820 23.73 -44.26 22.34
C LYS A 820 24.24 -43.70 23.66
N TYR A 821 24.96 -44.51 24.41
CA TYR A 821 25.59 -44.02 25.62
C TYR A 821 26.66 -42.98 25.28
N LYS A 822 26.65 -41.88 26.02
CA LYS A 822 27.66 -40.86 25.90
C LYS A 822 28.93 -41.39 26.57
N ALA A 823 30.03 -41.53 25.83
CA ALA A 823 31.32 -41.89 26.41
C ALA A 823 31.63 -40.88 27.52
N ALA A 824 31.94 -41.40 28.72
CA ALA A 824 32.28 -40.58 29.89
C ALA A 824 33.49 -39.71 29.57
N SER A 825 33.27 -38.51 29.07
CA SER A 825 34.30 -37.48 29.00
C SER A 825 34.44 -36.89 30.42
N SER A 826 35.65 -37.03 30.97
CA SER A 826 36.08 -36.45 32.26
C SER A 826 35.33 -35.17 32.62
N GLN A 827 34.72 -35.21 33.81
CA GLN A 827 34.07 -34.04 34.44
C GLN A 827 35.03 -32.84 34.43
N LYS A 828 34.76 -31.90 33.52
CA LYS A 828 35.13 -30.51 33.72
C LYS A 828 33.88 -29.81 34.28
N SER A 829 33.97 -29.45 35.54
CA SER A 829 33.02 -28.66 36.28
C SER A 829 32.52 -27.48 35.48
N ILE A 830 31.19 -27.42 35.26
CA ILE A 830 30.53 -26.24 34.70
C ILE A 830 30.43 -25.26 35.85
N GLU A 831 31.37 -24.32 35.92
CA GLU A 831 31.20 -23.10 36.66
C GLU A 831 30.05 -22.31 36.05
N VAL A 832 28.99 -22.19 36.82
CA VAL A 832 27.87 -21.27 36.55
C VAL A 832 28.41 -19.86 36.68
N ARG A 833 28.75 -19.23 35.58
CA ARG A 833 28.93 -17.78 35.56
C ARG A 833 27.55 -17.13 35.75
N LYS A 834 27.29 -16.66 36.96
CA LYS A 834 26.38 -15.58 37.25
C LYS A 834 26.96 -14.33 36.57
N ASN A 835 26.31 -13.85 35.56
CA ASN A 835 26.54 -12.49 35.06
C ASN A 835 25.48 -11.59 35.68
N ASP A 836 26.01 -10.56 36.35
CA ASP A 836 25.28 -9.37 36.81
C ASP A 836 24.63 -8.59 35.67
#